data_002749b944bd4389c1a2f4e1a4540a1c
#
_entry.id   002749b944bd4389c1a2f4e1a4540a1c
#
_cell.length_a   1.000
_cell.length_b   1.000
_cell.length_c   1.000
_cell.angle_alpha   90.00
_cell.angle_beta   90.00
_cell.angle_gamma   90.00
#
_symmetry.space_group_name_H-M   'P 1'
#
loop_
_entity.id
_entity.type
_entity.pdbx_description
1 polymer ?
#
loop_
_entity_poly.entity_id
_entity_poly.type
_entity_poly.pdbx_seq_one_letter_code
_entity_poly.pdbx_strand_id
1 'polypeptide(L)'
;MGCFKIVQCTCNHQENPLGLDRTPRFGWKMRSDTRGDAQTAYRITVSTDARRAQAGQGDVWDSGQTAGDENVSVAYAGPPLQPRTRYYWCVTAWNRAGEAAVSRPAFFETGKLNEAWRARWITAPFLKMDKTDTGAPYLRRTFPLRGEVRSARLYICGLGYHEAFIEGKKVSENLLEPAFTKYDALSYYRVYDVTEHLPAAGPATLGVALGNGWYNCFTEDAWNIRQASWRAVPKLLCELYITYADGTQDCICSDTGWKTSPGPITFNSIRNGEWYDARLELPGWSESTYGADGWQDAELVRGAGGVLRAAEMQPIRVMQELAPVNAYRTQEGRWIFDLGQNFAGKVRLTAYGPAGSEIVLRYCEDLTGDGQHVEQKHISGFVRTGEFQTDKYIKKSDGPEEWTPQFVYHGFRYVEAEGLPEELPGPCIMGLVMHTSFERTGHFECSDDTLMTIQRLCHWSSISNCQGVPTDCPHREKNAWTGDAGTVHDQLLLNYDAFLFLEKWLDDLCQSQRPNGSIPCVCPSTGWGYNWGNGPDWSMVLTTLPWALYEQTGDAAILARYYPFICRHFDFMSSMAVDGIVNYGIGDWCAPFDGPAISVNMSTFKAPVALTDTACYYRSARMLSKMSRVLGLDDPYLARSEEIRAALLRNFVDADTGEVAGACQTSDGCVAFHHLLKPQEEARLMERLAERIAQNGWHIDYGILGSKYVLNMLGEYGRTDVIYKMLTREDYPGYLYWVAHGCTTLAECWNLGGSHNHYMFSDVSAVFYRYFAGIRPDGDIPAYRSFLLAPALDLAIDTLSCSVESPHGTIFAGWKKDGDTVTFTAGVPFGTTARLRLPAGVQAPENGAVLGGGRHEFCWKIAQSAG
;
A
#
# COMPACT_ATOMS: atom_id res chain seq x y z
N MET A 1 -36.38 -15.68 -17.22
CA MET A 1 -35.96 -15.56 -15.80
C MET A 1 -34.58 -14.90 -15.82
N GLY A 2 -34.41 -13.79 -15.09
CA GLY A 2 -33.12 -13.14 -14.93
C GLY A 2 -32.13 -14.10 -14.26
N CYS A 3 -30.83 -14.00 -14.61
CA CYS A 3 -29.81 -14.88 -14.04
C CYS A 3 -29.34 -14.28 -12.70
N PHE A 4 -29.76 -14.84 -11.57
CA PHE A 4 -29.20 -14.55 -10.25
C PHE A 4 -28.04 -15.48 -9.96
N LYS A 5 -26.85 -14.98 -9.66
CA LYS A 5 -25.65 -15.79 -9.40
C LYS A 5 -24.66 -15.13 -8.46
N ILE A 6 -23.86 -15.96 -7.79
CA ILE A 6 -22.69 -15.56 -7.01
C ILE A 6 -21.48 -15.58 -7.96
N VAL A 7 -20.71 -14.50 -8.01
CA VAL A 7 -19.63 -14.30 -8.99
C VAL A 7 -18.22 -14.34 -8.39
N GLN A 8 -18.09 -14.04 -7.08
CA GLN A 8 -16.83 -14.07 -6.36
C GLN A 8 -17.06 -14.50 -4.91
N CYS A 9 -16.10 -15.19 -4.33
CA CYS A 9 -16.08 -15.60 -2.92
C CYS A 9 -14.71 -15.29 -2.33
N THR A 10 -14.68 -14.62 -1.18
CA THR A 10 -13.45 -14.26 -0.47
C THR A 10 -13.50 -14.70 0.98
N CYS A 11 -12.33 -15.02 1.54
CA CYS A 11 -12.11 -15.24 2.95
C CYS A 11 -11.01 -14.29 3.42
N ASN A 12 -11.29 -13.44 4.41
CA ASN A 12 -10.40 -12.36 4.86
C ASN A 12 -9.90 -11.50 3.68
N HIS A 13 -10.83 -11.09 2.80
CA HIS A 13 -10.57 -10.28 1.59
C HIS A 13 -9.68 -10.94 0.52
N GLN A 14 -9.39 -12.24 0.63
CA GLN A 14 -8.58 -13.01 -0.32
C GLN A 14 -9.38 -14.13 -0.97
N GLU A 15 -9.05 -14.48 -2.20
CA GLU A 15 -9.55 -15.70 -2.85
C GLU A 15 -8.66 -16.88 -2.48
N ASN A 16 -9.25 -17.92 -1.88
CA ASN A 16 -8.57 -19.16 -1.53
C ASN A 16 -7.24 -18.98 -0.76
N PRO A 17 -7.21 -18.23 0.36
CA PRO A 17 -5.98 -17.92 1.08
C PRO A 17 -5.31 -19.16 1.69
N LEU A 18 -3.97 -19.13 1.72
CA LEU A 18 -3.13 -20.08 2.44
C LEU A 18 -2.57 -19.44 3.71
N GLY A 19 -2.66 -20.15 4.82
CA GLY A 19 -2.01 -19.73 6.06
C GLY A 19 -2.77 -18.67 6.85
N LEU A 20 -4.07 -18.80 7.04
CA LEU A 20 -4.82 -17.89 7.90
C LEU A 20 -4.59 -18.18 9.38
N ASP A 21 -4.13 -17.18 10.14
CA ASP A 21 -4.01 -17.23 11.60
C ASP A 21 -5.16 -16.51 12.33
N ARG A 22 -6.01 -15.79 11.61
CA ARG A 22 -7.19 -15.09 12.12
C ARG A 22 -8.47 -15.89 11.85
N THR A 23 -9.52 -15.59 12.62
CA THR A 23 -10.85 -16.14 12.35
C THR A 23 -11.29 -15.81 10.93
N PRO A 24 -11.72 -16.82 10.14
CA PRO A 24 -12.21 -16.58 8.78
C PRO A 24 -13.42 -15.66 8.76
N ARG A 25 -13.44 -14.74 7.81
CA ARG A 25 -14.55 -13.83 7.52
C ARG A 25 -14.88 -13.95 6.04
N PHE A 26 -16.10 -14.36 5.77
CA PHE A 26 -16.56 -14.71 4.42
C PHE A 26 -17.18 -13.49 3.73
N GLY A 27 -16.82 -13.30 2.46
CA GLY A 27 -17.43 -12.30 1.60
C GLY A 27 -17.82 -12.91 0.26
N TRP A 28 -18.87 -12.38 -0.36
CA TRP A 28 -19.27 -12.81 -1.70
C TRP A 28 -19.93 -11.68 -2.48
N LYS A 29 -19.67 -11.66 -3.79
CA LYS A 29 -20.30 -10.73 -4.73
C LYS A 29 -21.37 -11.46 -5.53
N MET A 30 -22.46 -10.77 -5.80
CA MET A 30 -23.62 -11.29 -6.53
C MET A 30 -23.93 -10.44 -7.76
N ARG A 31 -24.61 -11.05 -8.71
CA ARG A 31 -25.14 -10.38 -9.89
C ARG A 31 -26.54 -10.89 -10.21
N SER A 32 -27.42 -9.98 -10.57
CA SER A 32 -28.77 -10.27 -11.06
C SER A 32 -29.06 -9.44 -12.31
N ASP A 33 -29.79 -10.02 -13.27
CA ASP A 33 -30.29 -9.30 -14.43
C ASP A 33 -31.54 -8.45 -14.08
N THR A 34 -32.11 -8.68 -12.90
CA THR A 34 -33.27 -7.94 -12.41
C THR A 34 -32.83 -6.64 -11.73
N ARG A 35 -33.30 -5.52 -12.22
CA ARG A 35 -33.01 -4.19 -11.68
C ARG A 35 -33.55 -4.03 -10.25
N GLY A 36 -32.75 -3.51 -9.32
CA GLY A 36 -33.14 -3.29 -7.93
C GLY A 36 -33.30 -4.57 -7.09
N ASP A 37 -32.79 -5.70 -7.59
CA ASP A 37 -32.78 -6.95 -6.84
C ASP A 37 -31.77 -6.90 -5.68
N ALA A 38 -32.00 -7.68 -4.63
CA ALA A 38 -31.16 -7.74 -3.45
C ALA A 38 -31.25 -9.12 -2.77
N GLN A 39 -30.23 -9.43 -1.99
CA GLN A 39 -30.21 -10.59 -1.11
C GLN A 39 -31.24 -10.41 0.04
N THR A 40 -31.91 -11.49 0.41
CA THR A 40 -32.85 -11.54 1.53
C THR A 40 -32.45 -12.55 2.58
N ALA A 41 -31.63 -13.53 2.21
CA ALA A 41 -31.09 -14.53 3.12
C ALA A 41 -29.80 -15.13 2.54
N TYR A 42 -29.01 -15.74 3.41
CA TYR A 42 -27.84 -16.53 3.02
C TYR A 42 -27.68 -17.75 3.91
N ARG A 43 -26.86 -18.71 3.48
CA ARG A 43 -26.39 -19.86 4.27
C ARG A 43 -24.96 -20.17 3.87
N ILE A 44 -24.07 -20.29 4.84
CA ILE A 44 -22.68 -20.67 4.64
C ILE A 44 -22.48 -22.10 5.15
N THR A 45 -21.85 -22.93 4.33
CA THR A 45 -21.45 -24.29 4.72
C THR A 45 -19.94 -24.42 4.63
N VAL A 46 -19.30 -24.89 5.71
CA VAL A 46 -17.86 -25.17 5.79
C VAL A 46 -17.65 -26.66 6.01
N SER A 47 -16.77 -27.25 5.22
CA SER A 47 -16.51 -28.69 5.22
C SER A 47 -15.03 -29.00 5.01
N THR A 48 -14.63 -30.21 5.40
CA THR A 48 -13.31 -30.77 5.05
C THR A 48 -13.23 -31.30 3.63
N ASP A 49 -14.34 -31.35 2.90
CA ASP A 49 -14.45 -31.83 1.53
C ASP A 49 -15.25 -30.86 0.63
N ALA A 50 -14.72 -30.55 -0.56
CA ALA A 50 -15.32 -29.60 -1.49
C ALA A 50 -16.71 -30.03 -1.99
N ARG A 51 -16.93 -31.34 -2.22
CA ARG A 51 -18.22 -31.88 -2.71
C ARG A 51 -19.27 -31.79 -1.65
N ARG A 52 -18.90 -32.07 -0.37
CA ARG A 52 -19.81 -31.91 0.80
C ARG A 52 -20.22 -30.44 0.96
N ALA A 53 -19.25 -29.51 0.93
CA ALA A 53 -19.56 -28.08 1.02
C ALA A 53 -20.55 -27.64 -0.06
N GLN A 54 -20.34 -28.08 -1.33
CA GLN A 54 -21.21 -27.78 -2.46
C GLN A 54 -22.59 -28.40 -2.34
N ALA A 55 -22.67 -29.59 -1.72
CA ALA A 55 -23.94 -30.27 -1.47
C ALA A 55 -24.71 -29.67 -0.27
N GLY A 56 -24.21 -28.57 0.34
CA GLY A 56 -24.80 -27.95 1.52
C GLY A 56 -24.63 -28.79 2.78
N GLN A 57 -23.61 -29.67 2.82
CA GLN A 57 -23.27 -30.51 3.97
C GLN A 57 -22.06 -29.93 4.71
N GLY A 58 -22.30 -29.02 5.65
CA GLY A 58 -21.27 -28.42 6.48
C GLY A 58 -20.91 -29.32 7.67
N ASP A 59 -19.97 -30.27 7.45
CA ASP A 59 -19.51 -31.16 8.54
C ASP A 59 -18.63 -30.44 9.58
N VAL A 60 -18.16 -29.22 9.25
CA VAL A 60 -17.42 -28.36 10.17
C VAL A 60 -18.31 -27.24 10.72
N TRP A 61 -19.05 -26.58 9.85
CA TRP A 61 -19.99 -25.53 10.23
C TRP A 61 -21.05 -25.31 9.17
N ASP A 62 -22.25 -25.04 9.65
CA ASP A 62 -23.40 -24.65 8.86
C ASP A 62 -24.10 -23.50 9.57
N SER A 63 -24.16 -22.32 8.95
CA SER A 63 -24.83 -21.17 9.53
C SER A 63 -26.36 -21.34 9.64
N GLY A 64 -26.93 -22.35 8.97
CA GLY A 64 -28.35 -22.37 8.64
C GLY A 64 -28.74 -21.23 7.70
N GLN A 65 -29.99 -21.21 7.28
CA GLN A 65 -30.49 -20.06 6.50
C GLN A 65 -30.70 -18.87 7.43
N THR A 66 -29.90 -17.84 7.22
CA THR A 66 -29.90 -16.59 7.97
C THR A 66 -30.58 -15.52 7.15
N ALA A 67 -31.61 -14.89 7.69
CA ALA A 67 -32.26 -13.75 7.05
C ALA A 67 -31.36 -12.53 7.15
N GLY A 68 -31.17 -11.83 6.04
CA GLY A 68 -30.34 -10.62 5.95
C GLY A 68 -29.69 -10.43 4.59
N ASP A 69 -29.13 -9.26 4.42
CA ASP A 69 -28.43 -8.82 3.21
C ASP A 69 -26.90 -8.75 3.40
N GLU A 70 -26.38 -9.23 4.52
CA GLU A 70 -24.95 -9.29 4.77
C GLU A 70 -24.27 -10.22 3.76
N ASN A 71 -23.26 -9.73 3.10
CA ASN A 71 -22.43 -10.44 2.13
C ASN A 71 -20.95 -10.04 2.21
N VAL A 72 -20.58 -9.28 3.24
CA VAL A 72 -19.23 -8.76 3.47
C VAL A 72 -18.80 -9.11 4.88
N SER A 73 -17.61 -9.70 5.00
CA SER A 73 -16.96 -9.99 6.30
C SER A 73 -17.84 -10.76 7.30
N VAL A 74 -18.66 -11.71 6.84
CA VAL A 74 -19.47 -12.57 7.71
C VAL A 74 -18.55 -13.51 8.49
N ALA A 75 -18.54 -13.38 9.82
CA ALA A 75 -17.63 -14.12 10.68
C ALA A 75 -17.96 -15.62 10.73
N TYR A 76 -16.93 -16.45 10.67
CA TYR A 76 -17.05 -17.86 11.02
C TYR A 76 -17.46 -18.00 12.49
N ALA A 77 -18.52 -18.74 12.76
CA ALA A 77 -19.07 -18.97 14.11
C ALA A 77 -19.15 -20.47 14.46
N GLY A 78 -18.36 -21.29 13.77
CA GLY A 78 -18.30 -22.74 14.03
C GLY A 78 -17.32 -23.13 15.15
N PRO A 79 -17.08 -24.42 15.36
CA PRO A 79 -16.09 -24.93 16.30
C PRO A 79 -14.66 -24.43 15.98
N PRO A 80 -13.72 -24.44 16.95
CA PRO A 80 -12.34 -24.08 16.71
C PRO A 80 -11.72 -24.86 15.54
N LEU A 81 -11.09 -24.13 14.63
CA LEU A 81 -10.41 -24.69 13.47
C LEU A 81 -9.09 -25.37 13.88
N GLN A 82 -8.71 -26.41 13.13
CA GLN A 82 -7.42 -27.09 13.33
C GLN A 82 -6.31 -26.36 12.59
N PRO A 83 -5.08 -26.32 13.12
CA PRO A 83 -3.94 -25.73 12.43
C PRO A 83 -3.60 -26.50 11.14
N ARG A 84 -3.03 -25.80 10.16
CA ARG A 84 -2.51 -26.35 8.89
C ARG A 84 -3.54 -27.21 8.15
N THR A 85 -4.83 -26.81 8.21
CA THR A 85 -5.95 -27.58 7.66
C THR A 85 -6.66 -26.78 6.58
N ARG A 86 -6.91 -27.43 5.45
CA ARG A 86 -7.71 -26.87 4.36
C ARG A 86 -9.19 -27.13 4.62
N TYR A 87 -9.97 -26.08 4.57
CA TYR A 87 -11.43 -26.10 4.64
C TYR A 87 -12.01 -25.57 3.36
N TYR A 88 -13.08 -26.21 2.89
CA TYR A 88 -13.86 -25.77 1.73
C TYR A 88 -15.16 -25.16 2.22
N TRP A 89 -15.64 -24.18 1.51
CA TRP A 89 -16.88 -23.52 1.86
C TRP A 89 -17.67 -23.10 0.63
N CYS A 90 -19.00 -23.04 0.81
CA CYS A 90 -19.93 -22.51 -0.17
C CYS A 90 -20.91 -21.58 0.53
N VAL A 91 -21.44 -20.64 -0.22
CA VAL A 91 -22.57 -19.84 0.18
C VAL A 91 -23.75 -20.09 -0.75
N THR A 92 -24.94 -20.21 -0.16
CA THR A 92 -26.23 -20.15 -0.85
C THR A 92 -26.86 -18.81 -0.49
N ALA A 93 -27.23 -18.01 -1.49
CA ALA A 93 -27.90 -16.74 -1.31
C ALA A 93 -29.30 -16.78 -1.95
N TRP A 94 -30.28 -16.12 -1.33
CA TRP A 94 -31.63 -15.98 -1.86
C TRP A 94 -31.92 -14.51 -2.16
N ASN A 95 -32.51 -14.25 -3.32
CA ASN A 95 -32.88 -12.91 -3.74
C ASN A 95 -34.34 -12.56 -3.31
N ARG A 96 -34.80 -11.35 -3.65
CA ARG A 96 -36.18 -10.90 -3.36
C ARG A 96 -37.29 -11.74 -3.99
N ALA A 97 -37.00 -12.39 -5.11
CA ALA A 97 -37.95 -13.32 -5.77
C ALA A 97 -37.97 -14.71 -5.14
N GLY A 98 -37.11 -14.97 -4.14
CA GLY A 98 -36.96 -16.30 -3.53
C GLY A 98 -36.10 -17.26 -4.38
N GLU A 99 -35.44 -16.77 -5.43
CA GLU A 99 -34.51 -17.58 -6.23
C GLU A 99 -33.24 -17.80 -5.44
N ALA A 100 -32.70 -19.02 -5.48
CA ALA A 100 -31.47 -19.40 -4.80
C ALA A 100 -30.29 -19.47 -5.80
N ALA A 101 -29.15 -18.91 -5.40
CA ALA A 101 -27.86 -19.09 -6.07
C ALA A 101 -26.87 -19.76 -5.12
N VAL A 102 -26.11 -20.76 -5.61
CA VAL A 102 -25.06 -21.45 -4.85
C VAL A 102 -23.72 -21.13 -5.47
N SER A 103 -22.73 -20.77 -4.67
CA SER A 103 -21.37 -20.51 -5.13
C SER A 103 -20.68 -21.81 -5.58
N ARG A 104 -19.62 -21.67 -6.39
CA ARG A 104 -18.64 -22.75 -6.49
C ARG A 104 -17.93 -22.92 -5.14
N PRO A 105 -17.39 -24.12 -4.82
CA PRO A 105 -16.58 -24.30 -3.64
C PRO A 105 -15.34 -23.39 -3.69
N ALA A 106 -15.20 -22.56 -2.69
CA ALA A 106 -13.97 -21.86 -2.35
C ALA A 106 -13.26 -22.58 -1.19
N PHE A 107 -12.02 -22.24 -0.92
CA PHE A 107 -11.32 -22.79 0.23
C PHE A 107 -10.57 -21.70 1.02
N PHE A 108 -10.20 -22.04 2.23
CA PHE A 108 -9.14 -21.38 2.98
C PHE A 108 -8.31 -22.46 3.68
N GLU A 109 -7.06 -22.15 3.95
CA GLU A 109 -6.17 -23.01 4.69
C GLU A 109 -5.65 -22.27 5.91
N THR A 110 -5.83 -22.86 7.10
CA THR A 110 -5.33 -22.26 8.34
C THR A 110 -3.81 -22.28 8.39
N GLY A 111 -3.24 -21.25 8.99
CA GLY A 111 -1.83 -21.21 9.34
C GLY A 111 -1.52 -22.09 10.55
N LYS A 112 -0.53 -21.71 11.33
CA LYS A 112 -0.17 -22.44 12.52
C LYS A 112 -1.12 -22.17 13.70
N LEU A 113 -1.91 -21.14 13.65
CA LEU A 113 -2.76 -20.70 14.74
C LEU A 113 -1.94 -20.60 16.05
N ASN A 114 -2.27 -21.43 17.03
CA ASN A 114 -1.53 -21.52 18.31
C ASN A 114 -0.59 -22.74 18.38
N GLU A 115 -0.36 -23.44 17.26
CA GLU A 115 0.53 -24.59 17.24
C GLU A 115 1.98 -24.15 17.43
N ALA A 116 2.68 -24.77 18.37
CA ALA A 116 4.07 -24.47 18.61
C ALA A 116 4.94 -24.90 17.42
N TRP A 117 5.96 -24.10 17.08
CA TRP A 117 6.95 -24.45 16.08
C TRP A 117 7.82 -25.60 16.60
N ARG A 118 8.00 -26.61 15.78
CA ARG A 118 8.95 -27.73 16.01
C ARG A 118 10.35 -27.31 15.58
N ALA A 119 10.42 -26.45 14.58
CA ALA A 119 11.67 -25.86 14.06
C ALA A 119 12.36 -24.94 15.08
N ARG A 120 13.63 -24.78 14.91
CA ARG A 120 14.48 -23.86 15.68
C ARG A 120 15.05 -22.78 14.75
N TRP A 121 15.23 -21.57 15.30
CA TRP A 121 15.95 -20.53 14.60
C TRP A 121 17.40 -20.92 14.38
N ILE A 122 17.86 -20.84 13.13
CA ILE A 122 19.23 -21.14 12.72
C ILE A 122 19.85 -19.99 11.95
N THR A 123 21.18 -19.91 11.96
CA THR A 123 21.97 -18.98 11.15
C THR A 123 23.25 -19.66 10.65
N ALA A 124 23.97 -19.00 9.75
CA ALA A 124 25.29 -19.45 9.32
C ALA A 124 26.37 -19.00 10.31
N PRO A 125 27.27 -19.90 10.78
CA PRO A 125 28.22 -19.61 11.86
C PRO A 125 29.31 -18.59 11.49
N PHE A 126 29.53 -18.34 10.19
CA PHE A 126 30.50 -17.35 9.70
C PHE A 126 29.97 -15.91 9.71
N LEU A 127 28.65 -15.68 9.86
CA LEU A 127 28.07 -14.34 9.95
C LEU A 127 28.40 -13.69 11.30
N LYS A 128 28.87 -12.45 11.29
CA LYS A 128 29.22 -11.68 12.50
C LYS A 128 28.57 -10.30 12.46
N MET A 129 28.08 -9.85 13.62
CA MET A 129 27.42 -8.56 13.80
C MET A 129 28.33 -7.33 13.64
N ASP A 130 29.63 -7.53 13.86
CA ASP A 130 30.68 -6.50 13.77
C ASP A 130 31.10 -6.18 12.33
N LYS A 131 30.65 -6.98 11.36
CA LYS A 131 30.92 -6.76 9.94
C LYS A 131 29.84 -5.93 9.27
N THR A 132 30.23 -5.03 8.39
CA THR A 132 29.35 -4.21 7.56
C THR A 132 29.23 -4.71 6.11
N ASP A 133 30.07 -5.68 5.75
CA ASP A 133 30.17 -6.32 4.44
C ASP A 133 29.52 -7.72 4.43
N THR A 134 28.37 -7.85 5.06
CA THR A 134 27.66 -9.13 5.21
C THR A 134 27.02 -9.54 3.89
N GLY A 135 27.49 -10.66 3.34
CA GLY A 135 26.90 -11.32 2.18
C GLY A 135 25.62 -12.09 2.51
N ALA A 136 25.06 -12.75 1.50
CA ALA A 136 23.90 -13.62 1.64
C ALA A 136 24.35 -15.07 1.80
N PRO A 137 24.12 -15.72 2.97
CA PRO A 137 24.43 -17.13 3.15
C PRO A 137 23.41 -18.02 2.43
N TYR A 138 23.90 -19.16 1.96
CA TYR A 138 23.08 -20.29 1.53
C TYR A 138 22.94 -21.29 2.68
N LEU A 139 21.71 -21.77 2.89
CA LEU A 139 21.38 -22.83 3.84
C LEU A 139 20.66 -23.96 3.09
N ARG A 140 20.98 -25.21 3.37
CA ARG A 140 20.33 -26.36 2.70
C ARG A 140 20.12 -27.54 3.61
N ARG A 141 19.06 -28.31 3.33
CA ARG A 141 18.75 -29.59 3.95
C ARG A 141 18.29 -30.60 2.91
N THR A 142 19.01 -31.70 2.78
CA THR A 142 18.58 -32.85 1.99
C THR A 142 17.87 -33.85 2.88
N PHE A 143 16.78 -34.44 2.39
CA PHE A 143 15.93 -35.39 3.11
C PHE A 143 15.35 -36.42 2.15
N PRO A 144 15.10 -37.66 2.63
CA PRO A 144 14.48 -38.69 1.81
C PRO A 144 12.96 -38.48 1.72
N LEU A 145 12.37 -38.80 0.56
CA LEU A 145 10.92 -38.98 0.43
C LEU A 145 10.61 -40.46 0.66
N ARG A 146 9.55 -40.72 1.44
CA ARG A 146 9.14 -42.10 1.83
C ARG A 146 8.12 -42.73 0.89
N GLY A 147 7.50 -41.95 0.01
CA GLY A 147 6.46 -42.41 -0.90
C GLY A 147 5.94 -41.30 -1.80
N GLU A 148 4.87 -41.58 -2.51
CA GLU A 148 4.18 -40.60 -3.36
C GLU A 148 3.63 -39.44 -2.52
N VAL A 149 3.98 -38.20 -2.91
CA VAL A 149 3.56 -36.97 -2.21
C VAL A 149 2.16 -36.59 -2.67
N ARG A 150 1.23 -36.49 -1.71
CA ARG A 150 -0.14 -35.99 -1.93
C ARG A 150 -0.20 -34.48 -1.79
N SER A 151 0.49 -33.89 -0.83
CA SER A 151 0.56 -32.45 -0.61
C SER A 151 1.77 -32.09 0.23
N ALA A 152 2.34 -30.89 -0.04
CA ALA A 152 3.44 -30.36 0.75
C ALA A 152 3.23 -28.85 1.00
N ARG A 153 3.53 -28.41 2.23
CA ARG A 153 3.41 -27.02 2.69
C ARG A 153 4.67 -26.58 3.39
N LEU A 154 5.27 -25.49 2.87
CA LEU A 154 6.42 -24.85 3.49
C LEU A 154 5.95 -23.62 4.29
N TYR A 155 6.18 -23.66 5.60
CA TYR A 155 6.00 -22.54 6.53
C TYR A 155 7.38 -21.95 6.80
N ILE A 156 7.63 -20.69 6.40
CA ILE A 156 8.98 -20.12 6.42
C ILE A 156 9.00 -18.67 6.87
N CYS A 157 9.96 -18.31 7.71
CA CYS A 157 10.32 -16.95 8.08
C CYS A 157 11.83 -16.80 8.01
N GLY A 158 12.34 -15.99 7.08
CA GLY A 158 13.73 -15.59 6.99
C GLY A 158 13.90 -14.16 7.45
N LEU A 159 14.51 -13.95 8.60
CA LEU A 159 14.88 -12.61 9.07
C LEU A 159 16.30 -12.30 8.59
N GLY A 160 16.68 -11.29 7.75
CA GLY A 160 15.91 -10.22 7.11
C GLY A 160 15.07 -10.61 5.90
N TYR A 161 15.61 -11.16 4.81
CA TYR A 161 14.86 -11.65 3.67
C TYR A 161 15.22 -13.09 3.37
N HIS A 162 14.35 -13.81 2.68
CA HIS A 162 14.64 -15.16 2.21
C HIS A 162 14.13 -15.37 0.77
N GLU A 163 14.87 -16.22 0.06
CA GLU A 163 14.41 -16.91 -1.13
C GLU A 163 14.59 -18.41 -0.93
N ALA A 164 13.53 -19.19 -1.16
CA ALA A 164 13.54 -20.64 -0.97
C ALA A 164 13.52 -21.38 -2.31
N PHE A 165 14.21 -22.51 -2.35
CA PHE A 165 14.37 -23.37 -3.55
C PHE A 165 14.13 -24.83 -3.16
N ILE A 166 13.50 -25.59 -4.05
CA ILE A 166 13.40 -27.03 -3.93
C ILE A 166 13.87 -27.66 -5.25
N GLU A 167 14.85 -28.54 -5.17
CA GLU A 167 15.48 -29.20 -6.33
C GLU A 167 15.86 -28.20 -7.43
N GLY A 168 16.56 -27.12 -7.08
CA GLY A 168 17.05 -26.10 -7.99
C GLY A 168 15.97 -25.06 -8.40
N LYS A 169 14.71 -25.27 -8.11
CA LYS A 169 13.59 -24.41 -8.54
C LYS A 169 13.17 -23.47 -7.41
N LYS A 170 13.07 -22.17 -7.70
CA LYS A 170 12.53 -21.19 -6.79
C LYS A 170 11.07 -21.52 -6.46
N VAL A 171 10.68 -21.48 -5.18
CA VAL A 171 9.32 -21.87 -4.75
C VAL A 171 8.27 -20.79 -4.98
N SER A 172 8.66 -19.55 -5.24
CA SER A 172 7.74 -18.42 -5.44
C SER A 172 8.43 -17.27 -6.15
N GLU A 173 7.64 -16.47 -6.87
CA GLU A 173 8.06 -15.18 -7.44
C GLU A 173 7.96 -14.02 -6.42
N ASN A 174 7.65 -14.29 -5.17
CA ASN A 174 7.63 -13.29 -4.13
C ASN A 174 9.04 -12.78 -3.83
N LEU A 175 9.16 -11.48 -3.57
CA LEU A 175 10.42 -10.79 -3.34
C LEU A 175 10.42 -10.12 -1.98
N LEU A 176 11.63 -9.94 -1.40
CA LEU A 176 11.85 -9.19 -0.17
C LEU A 176 10.95 -9.64 1.00
N GLU A 177 10.79 -10.95 1.16
CA GLU A 177 9.98 -11.53 2.23
C GLU A 177 10.82 -11.97 3.45
N PRO A 178 10.29 -11.78 4.66
CA PRO A 178 9.00 -11.19 5.02
C PRO A 178 9.01 -9.65 4.95
N ALA A 179 7.81 -9.06 4.83
CA ALA A 179 7.64 -7.61 4.86
C ALA A 179 8.20 -6.99 6.15
N PHE A 180 8.66 -5.74 6.05
CA PHE A 180 9.20 -4.98 7.18
C PHE A 180 8.16 -4.82 8.30
N THR A 181 8.58 -5.11 9.54
CA THR A 181 7.81 -4.96 10.78
C THR A 181 8.72 -4.49 11.91
N LYS A 182 8.14 -4.20 13.06
CA LYS A 182 8.86 -4.13 14.33
C LYS A 182 9.14 -5.56 14.79
N TYR A 183 10.25 -6.15 14.34
CA TYR A 183 10.54 -7.58 14.45
C TYR A 183 10.59 -8.11 15.89
N ASP A 184 10.89 -7.28 16.89
CA ASP A 184 10.84 -7.65 18.30
C ASP A 184 9.41 -7.69 18.87
N ALA A 185 8.41 -7.23 18.12
CA ALA A 185 6.99 -7.31 18.45
C ALA A 185 6.25 -8.30 17.53
N LEU A 186 6.51 -8.25 16.23
CA LEU A 186 5.81 -9.07 15.23
C LEU A 186 6.75 -9.45 14.08
N SER A 187 6.76 -10.71 13.69
CA SER A 187 7.40 -11.19 12.47
C SER A 187 6.40 -12.03 11.68
N TYR A 188 6.43 -11.91 10.35
CA TYR A 188 5.57 -12.71 9.49
C TYR A 188 6.28 -13.97 9.00
N TYR A 189 5.54 -15.09 8.97
CA TYR A 189 5.91 -16.26 8.19
C TYR A 189 5.01 -16.37 6.95
N ARG A 190 5.53 -16.95 5.87
CA ARG A 190 4.77 -17.23 4.66
C ARG A 190 4.47 -18.72 4.56
N VAL A 191 3.34 -19.07 3.96
CA VAL A 191 2.95 -20.44 3.64
C VAL A 191 2.97 -20.62 2.14
N TYR A 192 3.74 -21.60 1.65
CA TYR A 192 3.80 -21.96 0.24
C TYR A 192 3.26 -23.36 0.01
N ASP A 193 2.46 -23.54 -1.04
CA ASP A 193 2.19 -24.87 -1.61
C ASP A 193 3.37 -25.28 -2.49
N VAL A 194 4.13 -26.25 -2.02
CA VAL A 194 5.33 -26.73 -2.71
C VAL A 194 5.18 -28.17 -3.21
N THR A 195 3.94 -28.63 -3.35
CA THR A 195 3.62 -30.01 -3.75
C THR A 195 4.29 -30.37 -5.09
N GLU A 196 4.15 -29.49 -6.09
CA GLU A 196 4.68 -29.69 -7.44
C GLU A 196 6.21 -29.49 -7.56
N HIS A 197 6.86 -28.98 -6.50
CA HIS A 197 8.31 -28.79 -6.48
C HIS A 197 9.06 -30.05 -6.04
N LEU A 198 8.39 -30.95 -5.31
CA LEU A 198 9.01 -32.18 -4.84
C LEU A 198 9.11 -33.22 -5.95
N PRO A 199 10.22 -33.97 -6.06
CA PRO A 199 10.35 -35.03 -7.04
C PRO A 199 9.41 -36.20 -6.74
N ALA A 200 9.03 -36.94 -7.75
CA ALA A 200 8.15 -38.10 -7.61
C ALA A 200 8.77 -39.23 -6.75
N ALA A 201 10.08 -39.32 -6.68
CA ALA A 201 10.83 -40.30 -5.89
C ALA A 201 12.26 -39.83 -5.65
N GLY A 202 12.92 -40.43 -4.69
CA GLY A 202 14.32 -40.15 -4.31
C GLY A 202 14.42 -39.08 -3.21
N PRO A 203 15.61 -38.58 -2.91
CA PRO A 203 15.81 -37.48 -1.97
C PRO A 203 15.38 -36.16 -2.58
N ALA A 204 15.02 -35.18 -1.73
CA ALA A 204 14.80 -33.82 -2.11
C ALA A 204 15.66 -32.88 -1.25
N THR A 205 15.97 -31.69 -1.77
CA THR A 205 16.70 -30.66 -1.04
C THR A 205 15.86 -29.39 -0.98
N LEU A 206 15.70 -28.85 0.24
CA LEU A 206 15.24 -27.50 0.47
C LEU A 206 16.47 -26.61 0.67
N GLY A 207 16.64 -25.63 -0.19
CA GLY A 207 17.66 -24.60 -0.14
C GLY A 207 17.05 -23.24 0.20
N VAL A 208 17.75 -22.40 0.96
CA VAL A 208 17.31 -21.04 1.31
C VAL A 208 18.51 -20.10 1.23
N ALA A 209 18.35 -19.01 0.48
CA ALA A 209 19.25 -17.86 0.54
C ALA A 209 18.68 -16.80 1.48
N LEU A 210 19.53 -16.16 2.30
CA LEU A 210 19.10 -15.12 3.25
C LEU A 210 19.75 -13.79 2.92
N GLY A 211 18.95 -12.73 2.85
CA GLY A 211 19.40 -11.34 2.73
C GLY A 211 19.37 -10.60 4.07
N ASN A 212 20.00 -9.42 4.14
CA ASN A 212 20.04 -8.58 5.34
C ASN A 212 18.72 -7.83 5.58
N GLY A 213 18.17 -7.25 4.53
CA GLY A 213 16.93 -6.48 4.59
C GLY A 213 16.88 -5.41 5.67
N TRP A 214 15.71 -5.11 6.19
CA TRP A 214 15.49 -4.21 7.32
C TRP A 214 15.87 -4.83 8.67
N TYR A 215 15.94 -6.15 8.74
CA TYR A 215 16.31 -6.86 9.97
C TYR A 215 17.76 -6.64 10.36
N ASN A 216 18.67 -6.67 9.41
CA ASN A 216 20.09 -6.37 9.61
C ASN A 216 20.51 -5.13 8.80
N CYS A 217 19.77 -4.04 8.95
CA CYS A 217 20.18 -2.77 8.36
C CYS A 217 21.37 -2.20 9.12
N PHE A 218 22.55 -2.25 8.52
CA PHE A 218 23.81 -1.80 9.11
C PHE A 218 24.29 -0.45 8.59
N THR A 219 23.65 0.11 7.58
CA THR A 219 23.91 1.46 7.06
C THR A 219 23.65 2.51 8.13
N GLU A 220 24.57 3.44 8.31
CA GLU A 220 24.31 4.62 9.11
C GLU A 220 23.41 5.58 8.34
N ASP A 221 22.32 5.96 8.96
CA ASP A 221 21.28 6.82 8.37
C ASP A 221 20.76 7.84 9.37
N ALA A 222 19.93 8.77 8.88
CA ALA A 222 19.36 9.83 9.71
C ALA A 222 18.35 9.31 10.75
N TRP A 223 17.77 8.11 10.56
CA TRP A 223 16.73 7.52 11.42
C TRP A 223 17.25 6.48 12.40
N ASN A 224 18.57 6.24 12.44
CA ASN A 224 19.24 5.32 13.35
C ASN A 224 18.72 3.86 13.27
N ILE A 225 18.31 3.38 12.09
CA ILE A 225 17.81 2.00 11.92
C ILE A 225 18.86 0.97 12.33
N ARG A 226 20.16 1.26 12.13
CA ARG A 226 21.28 0.46 12.63
C ARG A 226 21.21 0.14 14.13
N GLN A 227 20.55 0.99 14.93
CA GLN A 227 20.43 0.85 16.38
C GLN A 227 19.18 0.07 16.81
N ALA A 228 18.44 -0.54 15.88
CA ALA A 228 17.24 -1.30 16.20
C ALA A 228 17.52 -2.40 17.24
N SER A 229 16.63 -2.52 18.23
CA SER A 229 16.71 -3.53 19.30
C SER A 229 16.66 -4.96 18.74
N TRP A 230 16.03 -5.17 17.62
CA TRP A 230 15.90 -6.47 16.94
C TRP A 230 17.08 -6.83 16.04
N ARG A 231 17.93 -5.86 15.71
CA ARG A 231 18.99 -6.05 14.71
C ARG A 231 19.93 -7.21 15.08
N ALA A 232 20.07 -8.13 14.15
CA ALA A 232 20.98 -9.27 14.26
C ALA A 232 21.34 -9.78 12.86
N VAL A 233 22.27 -10.75 12.78
CA VAL A 233 22.56 -11.47 11.53
C VAL A 233 21.31 -12.20 11.01
N PRO A 234 21.17 -12.38 9.69
CA PRO A 234 20.03 -13.08 9.09
C PRO A 234 19.83 -14.48 9.70
N LYS A 235 18.56 -14.90 9.80
CA LYS A 235 18.13 -16.14 10.46
C LYS A 235 17.03 -16.82 9.69
N LEU A 236 16.95 -18.13 9.83
CA LEU A 236 15.90 -18.96 9.23
C LEU A 236 15.12 -19.71 10.30
N LEU A 237 13.81 -19.73 10.15
CA LEU A 237 12.88 -20.66 10.80
C LEU A 237 11.99 -21.24 9.73
N CYS A 238 11.96 -22.56 9.55
CA CYS A 238 11.04 -23.19 8.61
C CYS A 238 10.63 -24.60 9.00
N GLU A 239 9.43 -24.97 8.56
CA GLU A 239 8.85 -26.31 8.64
C GLU A 239 8.26 -26.67 7.29
N LEU A 240 8.71 -27.75 6.69
CA LEU A 240 8.14 -28.33 5.50
C LEU A 240 7.36 -29.59 5.90
N TYR A 241 6.03 -29.52 5.83
CA TYR A 241 5.13 -30.63 6.06
C TYR A 241 4.82 -31.33 4.74
N ILE A 242 5.07 -32.63 4.69
CA ILE A 242 4.83 -33.49 3.53
C ILE A 242 3.80 -34.53 3.93
N THR A 243 2.68 -34.59 3.24
CA THR A 243 1.66 -35.64 3.40
C THR A 243 1.73 -36.58 2.22
N TYR A 244 1.90 -37.86 2.49
CA TYR A 244 1.99 -38.91 1.49
C TYR A 244 0.62 -39.47 1.10
N ALA A 245 0.57 -40.23 0.00
CA ALA A 245 -0.65 -40.85 -0.52
C ALA A 245 -1.28 -41.84 0.48
N ASP A 246 -0.45 -42.51 1.31
CA ASP A 246 -0.89 -43.41 2.38
C ASP A 246 -1.43 -42.68 3.63
N GLY A 247 -1.39 -41.35 3.64
CA GLY A 247 -1.84 -40.52 4.76
C GLY A 247 -0.79 -40.27 5.84
N THR A 248 0.41 -40.85 5.73
CA THR A 248 1.52 -40.56 6.65
C THR A 248 2.08 -39.16 6.39
N GLN A 249 2.76 -38.58 7.40
CA GLN A 249 3.32 -37.25 7.31
C GLN A 249 4.77 -37.19 7.76
N ASP A 250 5.56 -36.35 7.09
CA ASP A 250 6.87 -35.89 7.51
C ASP A 250 6.86 -34.39 7.82
N CYS A 251 7.76 -33.97 8.71
CA CYS A 251 8.04 -32.57 8.96
C CYS A 251 9.55 -32.35 8.95
N ILE A 252 10.05 -31.65 7.95
CA ILE A 252 11.45 -31.22 7.84
C ILE A 252 11.56 -29.85 8.47
N CYS A 253 12.29 -29.77 9.58
CA CYS A 253 12.46 -28.56 10.38
C CYS A 253 13.82 -27.92 10.16
N SER A 254 13.90 -26.60 10.38
CA SER A 254 15.20 -25.95 10.56
C SER A 254 15.81 -26.36 11.90
N ASP A 255 17.02 -26.91 11.87
CA ASP A 255 17.82 -27.40 12.99
C ASP A 255 19.32 -27.41 12.64
N THR A 256 20.17 -27.91 13.54
CA THR A 256 21.63 -28.05 13.32
C THR A 256 22.02 -29.04 12.23
N GLY A 257 21.12 -29.84 11.71
CA GLY A 257 21.41 -30.72 10.57
C GLY A 257 21.38 -30.00 9.22
N TRP A 258 21.08 -28.70 9.19
CA TRP A 258 21.23 -27.88 7.99
C TRP A 258 22.70 -27.54 7.74
N LYS A 259 23.09 -27.49 6.48
CA LYS A 259 24.39 -27.05 6.02
C LYS A 259 24.36 -25.62 5.49
N THR A 260 25.42 -24.86 5.73
CA THR A 260 25.56 -23.45 5.39
C THR A 260 26.86 -23.17 4.64
N SER A 261 26.79 -22.25 3.67
CA SER A 261 27.93 -21.76 2.89
C SER A 261 27.76 -20.29 2.55
N PRO A 262 28.84 -19.51 2.40
CA PRO A 262 28.74 -18.23 1.70
C PRO A 262 28.21 -18.45 0.28
N GLY A 263 27.43 -17.51 -0.22
CA GLY A 263 26.95 -17.47 -1.59
C GLY A 263 27.71 -16.46 -2.45
N PRO A 264 27.33 -16.27 -3.71
CA PRO A 264 27.91 -15.29 -4.63
C PRO A 264 27.56 -13.84 -4.28
N ILE A 265 26.51 -13.58 -3.50
CA ILE A 265 26.20 -12.25 -2.99
C ILE A 265 27.17 -11.94 -1.84
N THR A 266 28.15 -11.09 -2.11
CA THR A 266 29.21 -10.74 -1.15
C THR A 266 28.80 -9.57 -0.26
N PHE A 267 27.83 -8.76 -0.69
CA PHE A 267 27.26 -7.64 0.04
C PHE A 267 25.80 -7.43 -0.37
N ASN A 268 24.92 -7.14 0.59
CA ASN A 268 23.58 -6.64 0.31
C ASN A 268 23.08 -5.72 1.43
N SER A 269 22.54 -4.56 1.06
CA SER A 269 21.96 -3.58 1.96
C SER A 269 20.82 -2.87 1.24
N ILE A 270 19.66 -2.80 1.87
CA ILE A 270 18.44 -2.25 1.28
C ILE A 270 18.58 -0.81 0.76
N ARG A 271 19.53 -0.03 1.26
CA ARG A 271 19.79 1.35 0.85
C ARG A 271 20.99 1.54 -0.03
N ASN A 272 21.97 0.62 0.08
CA ASN A 272 23.23 0.75 -0.62
C ASN A 272 23.22 0.01 -1.96
N GLY A 273 22.75 -1.23 -1.98
CA GLY A 273 22.74 -2.08 -3.16
C GLY A 273 23.17 -3.52 -2.87
N GLU A 274 23.45 -4.27 -3.93
CA GLU A 274 23.87 -5.67 -3.90
C GLU A 274 25.13 -5.89 -4.74
N TRP A 275 26.11 -6.60 -4.20
CA TRP A 275 27.34 -6.96 -4.90
C TRP A 275 27.37 -8.48 -5.10
N TYR A 276 27.54 -8.89 -6.33
CA TYR A 276 27.50 -10.29 -6.76
C TYR A 276 28.76 -10.66 -7.51
N ASP A 277 29.44 -11.69 -7.05
CA ASP A 277 30.58 -12.27 -7.74
C ASP A 277 30.19 -13.63 -8.35
N ALA A 278 29.94 -13.66 -9.66
CA ALA A 278 29.50 -14.87 -10.35
C ALA A 278 30.54 -16.01 -10.32
N ARG A 279 31.81 -15.70 -10.06
CA ARG A 279 32.89 -16.70 -9.89
C ARG A 279 32.70 -17.55 -8.63
N LEU A 280 31.90 -17.06 -7.67
CA LEU A 280 31.58 -17.75 -6.40
C LEU A 280 30.28 -18.54 -6.46
N GLU A 281 29.65 -18.63 -7.63
CA GLU A 281 28.43 -19.43 -7.78
C GLU A 281 28.67 -20.89 -7.44
N LEU A 282 27.66 -21.51 -6.86
CA LEU A 282 27.65 -22.92 -6.48
C LEU A 282 26.54 -23.65 -7.28
N PRO A 283 26.75 -23.95 -8.57
CA PRO A 283 25.70 -24.52 -9.43
C PRO A 283 25.11 -25.80 -8.83
N GLY A 284 23.78 -25.87 -8.80
CA GLY A 284 23.06 -27.02 -8.24
C GLY A 284 23.04 -27.07 -6.70
N TRP A 285 23.44 -26.03 -6.00
CA TRP A 285 23.57 -26.00 -4.53
C TRP A 285 22.30 -26.40 -3.78
N SER A 286 21.13 -26.16 -4.35
CA SER A 286 19.83 -26.53 -3.79
C SER A 286 19.23 -27.80 -4.38
N GLU A 287 20.02 -28.60 -5.09
CA GLU A 287 19.64 -29.90 -5.63
C GLU A 287 20.15 -31.04 -4.76
N SER A 288 19.43 -32.18 -4.75
CA SER A 288 19.76 -33.36 -3.94
C SER A 288 21.04 -34.05 -4.39
N THR A 289 21.44 -33.84 -5.65
CA THR A 289 22.68 -34.40 -6.26
C THR A 289 23.93 -33.63 -5.86
N TYR A 290 23.83 -32.44 -5.31
CA TYR A 290 24.97 -31.60 -4.93
C TYR A 290 25.62 -32.09 -3.64
N GLY A 291 26.96 -32.36 -3.71
CA GLY A 291 27.78 -32.66 -2.53
C GLY A 291 28.06 -31.42 -1.69
N ALA A 292 27.67 -31.44 -0.43
CA ALA A 292 27.91 -30.31 0.49
C ALA A 292 29.22 -30.45 1.27
N ASP A 293 30.26 -31.03 0.66
CA ASP A 293 31.56 -31.15 1.29
C ASP A 293 32.18 -29.77 1.56
N GLY A 294 32.68 -29.55 2.79
CA GLY A 294 33.18 -28.25 3.23
C GLY A 294 32.14 -27.25 3.70
N TRP A 295 30.84 -27.52 3.56
CA TRP A 295 29.81 -26.71 4.17
C TRP A 295 29.77 -26.88 5.69
N GLN A 296 29.51 -25.78 6.41
CA GLN A 296 29.44 -25.77 7.87
C GLN A 296 28.03 -26.13 8.35
N ASP A 297 27.95 -26.73 9.55
CA ASP A 297 26.63 -26.93 10.18
C ASP A 297 26.03 -25.59 10.63
N ALA A 298 24.72 -25.47 10.51
CA ALA A 298 24.00 -24.29 11.00
C ALA A 298 24.05 -24.19 12.53
N GLU A 299 24.10 -22.97 13.05
CA GLU A 299 24.05 -22.69 14.49
C GLU A 299 22.63 -22.37 14.95
N LEU A 300 22.25 -22.84 16.14
CA LEU A 300 21.04 -22.44 16.81
C LEU A 300 21.16 -21.03 17.37
N VAL A 301 20.16 -20.20 17.13
CA VAL A 301 20.10 -18.83 17.61
C VAL A 301 18.75 -18.49 18.20
N ARG A 302 18.66 -17.38 18.93
CA ARG A 302 17.37 -16.85 19.39
C ARG A 302 16.66 -16.12 18.25
N GLY A 303 15.34 -16.20 18.22
CA GLY A 303 14.50 -15.38 17.34
C GLY A 303 14.56 -13.90 17.71
N ALA A 304 13.80 -13.07 16.99
CA ALA A 304 13.73 -11.62 17.25
C ALA A 304 12.95 -11.28 18.54
N GLY A 305 12.15 -12.20 19.07
CA GLY A 305 11.38 -12.02 20.32
C GLY A 305 9.89 -11.73 20.11
N GLY A 306 9.48 -11.29 18.93
CA GLY A 306 8.09 -11.00 18.60
C GLY A 306 7.23 -12.25 18.34
N VAL A 307 5.93 -12.01 18.17
CA VAL A 307 4.97 -13.04 17.77
C VAL A 307 5.20 -13.38 16.29
N LEU A 308 5.11 -14.67 15.94
CA LEU A 308 5.05 -15.12 14.55
C LEU A 308 3.60 -15.20 14.10
N ARG A 309 3.27 -14.60 12.97
CA ARG A 309 1.94 -14.60 12.35
C ARG A 309 2.05 -14.89 10.86
N ALA A 310 1.07 -15.57 10.29
CA ALA A 310 0.99 -15.75 8.85
C ALA A 310 0.84 -14.39 8.12
N ALA A 311 1.56 -14.23 7.02
CA ALA A 311 1.45 -13.05 6.17
C ALA A 311 0.19 -13.16 5.29
N GLU A 312 -0.80 -12.33 5.56
CA GLU A 312 -2.05 -12.28 4.78
C GLU A 312 -2.01 -11.18 3.68
N MET A 313 -1.11 -10.20 3.80
CA MET A 313 -0.91 -9.14 2.81
C MET A 313 -0.31 -9.69 1.51
N GLN A 314 -0.65 -9.04 0.38
CA GLN A 314 -0.03 -9.33 -0.92
C GLN A 314 1.49 -9.15 -0.85
N PRO A 315 2.29 -10.05 -1.47
CA PRO A 315 3.74 -9.95 -1.51
C PRO A 315 4.23 -8.87 -2.47
N ILE A 316 5.49 -8.49 -2.36
CA ILE A 316 6.18 -7.70 -3.38
C ILE A 316 6.51 -8.63 -4.56
N ARG A 317 6.28 -8.16 -5.79
CA ARG A 317 6.62 -8.86 -7.04
C ARG A 317 7.13 -7.90 -8.10
N VAL A 318 7.76 -8.45 -9.14
CA VAL A 318 7.93 -7.72 -10.41
C VAL A 318 6.57 -7.65 -11.08
N MET A 319 6.08 -6.43 -11.30
CA MET A 319 4.75 -6.19 -11.87
C MET A 319 4.80 -5.74 -13.32
N GLN A 320 5.92 -5.16 -13.76
CA GLN A 320 6.10 -4.68 -15.13
C GLN A 320 7.59 -4.66 -15.51
N GLU A 321 7.90 -4.83 -16.79
CA GLU A 321 9.24 -4.63 -17.36
C GLU A 321 9.27 -3.37 -18.21
N LEU A 322 10.35 -2.59 -18.11
CA LEU A 322 10.59 -1.35 -18.85
C LEU A 322 11.91 -1.42 -19.60
N ALA A 323 11.85 -1.40 -20.92
CA ALA A 323 13.05 -1.26 -21.74
C ALA A 323 13.53 0.21 -21.72
N PRO A 324 14.83 0.48 -21.78
CA PRO A 324 15.34 1.83 -21.96
C PRO A 324 14.78 2.48 -23.22
N VAL A 325 14.34 3.73 -23.10
CA VAL A 325 13.89 4.57 -24.23
C VAL A 325 15.07 5.25 -24.91
N ASN A 326 16.18 5.38 -24.19
CA ASN A 326 17.44 5.92 -24.71
C ASN A 326 18.64 5.29 -23.99
N ALA A 327 19.75 5.14 -24.71
CA ALA A 327 21.04 4.73 -24.15
C ALA A 327 22.17 5.43 -24.91
N TYR A 328 23.14 5.95 -24.18
CA TYR A 328 24.31 6.58 -24.77
C TYR A 328 25.54 6.42 -23.90
N ARG A 329 26.71 6.57 -24.54
CA ARG A 329 28.01 6.49 -23.86
C ARG A 329 28.50 7.91 -23.54
N THR A 330 28.94 8.08 -22.29
CA THR A 330 29.49 9.36 -21.80
C THR A 330 30.93 9.59 -22.29
N GLN A 331 31.44 10.82 -22.13
CA GLN A 331 32.82 11.14 -22.47
C GLN A 331 33.83 10.35 -21.62
N GLU A 332 33.48 9.96 -20.41
CA GLU A 332 34.29 9.11 -19.52
C GLU A 332 34.18 7.60 -19.84
N GLY A 333 33.40 7.24 -20.87
CA GLY A 333 33.25 5.86 -21.31
C GLY A 333 32.24 5.01 -20.54
N ARG A 334 31.39 5.63 -19.70
CA ARG A 334 30.28 4.98 -19.02
C ARG A 334 29.04 4.97 -19.91
N TRP A 335 28.11 4.10 -19.64
CA TRP A 335 26.82 4.07 -20.29
C TRP A 335 25.75 4.69 -19.40
N ILE A 336 24.89 5.52 -19.98
CA ILE A 336 23.65 6.00 -19.35
C ILE A 336 22.45 5.35 -20.07
N PHE A 337 21.56 4.75 -19.30
CA PHE A 337 20.29 4.20 -19.77
C PHE A 337 19.15 5.01 -19.16
N ASP A 338 18.32 5.64 -20.01
CA ASP A 338 17.07 6.30 -19.60
C ASP A 338 15.92 5.33 -19.79
N LEU A 339 15.24 4.93 -18.71
CA LEU A 339 14.07 4.05 -18.74
C LEU A 339 12.77 4.79 -19.07
N GLY A 340 12.83 6.13 -19.23
CA GLY A 340 11.67 6.95 -19.60
C GLY A 340 10.67 7.19 -18.47
N GLN A 341 10.77 6.44 -17.37
CA GLN A 341 9.87 6.49 -16.21
C GLN A 341 10.66 6.38 -14.92
N ASN A 342 10.38 7.26 -13.95
CA ASN A 342 10.87 7.12 -12.56
C ASN A 342 10.01 6.08 -11.82
N PHE A 343 10.61 5.08 -11.17
CA PHE A 343 9.90 3.99 -10.51
C PHE A 343 10.72 3.34 -9.40
N ALA A 344 10.07 2.52 -8.58
CA ALA A 344 10.73 1.64 -7.63
C ALA A 344 10.95 0.26 -8.24
N GLY A 345 12.16 -0.27 -8.12
CA GLY A 345 12.48 -1.57 -8.67
C GLY A 345 13.97 -1.88 -8.70
N LYS A 346 14.34 -2.73 -9.63
CA LYS A 346 15.71 -3.16 -9.89
C LYS A 346 15.90 -3.36 -11.39
N VAL A 347 17.08 -3.76 -11.82
CA VAL A 347 17.32 -4.08 -13.23
C VAL A 347 17.67 -5.56 -13.42
N ARG A 348 17.34 -6.10 -14.59
CA ARG A 348 17.97 -7.29 -15.15
C ARG A 348 19.09 -6.81 -16.07
N LEU A 349 20.31 -7.18 -15.71
CA LEU A 349 21.53 -6.88 -16.46
C LEU A 349 21.86 -8.07 -17.37
N THR A 350 22.09 -7.81 -18.66
CA THR A 350 22.87 -8.71 -19.52
C THR A 350 24.30 -8.20 -19.56
N ALA A 351 25.17 -8.85 -18.81
CA ALA A 351 26.57 -8.45 -18.62
C ALA A 351 27.41 -8.89 -19.81
N TYR A 352 27.97 -7.94 -20.53
CA TYR A 352 28.92 -8.17 -21.63
C TYR A 352 30.35 -7.84 -21.16
N GLY A 353 31.37 -8.45 -21.79
CA GLY A 353 32.78 -8.23 -21.48
C GLY A 353 33.51 -9.51 -21.10
N PRO A 354 34.84 -9.49 -20.88
CA PRO A 354 35.63 -10.64 -20.53
C PRO A 354 35.36 -11.15 -19.10
N ALA A 355 35.75 -12.40 -18.84
CA ALA A 355 35.72 -12.99 -17.50
C ALA A 355 36.50 -12.11 -16.50
N GLY A 356 35.96 -11.93 -15.29
CA GLY A 356 36.54 -11.11 -14.22
C GLY A 356 36.23 -9.62 -14.34
N SER A 357 35.55 -9.15 -15.41
CA SER A 357 35.08 -7.77 -15.49
C SER A 357 34.10 -7.46 -14.36
N GLU A 358 34.29 -6.32 -13.70
CA GLU A 358 33.34 -5.76 -12.76
C GLU A 358 32.46 -4.75 -13.49
N ILE A 359 31.13 -4.91 -13.38
CA ILE A 359 30.13 -3.98 -13.87
C ILE A 359 29.49 -3.32 -12.65
N VAL A 360 29.55 -1.98 -12.62
CA VAL A 360 28.97 -1.16 -11.55
C VAL A 360 27.75 -0.43 -12.08
N LEU A 361 26.61 -0.62 -11.45
CA LEU A 361 25.35 0.04 -11.79
C LEU A 361 25.01 1.04 -10.70
N ARG A 362 24.84 2.34 -11.06
CA ARG A 362 24.40 3.40 -10.17
C ARG A 362 23.04 3.90 -10.64
N TYR A 363 22.15 4.10 -9.68
CA TYR A 363 20.75 4.43 -9.96
C TYR A 363 20.41 5.82 -9.43
N CYS A 364 19.67 6.61 -10.20
CA CYS A 364 19.10 7.87 -9.74
C CYS A 364 17.87 8.28 -10.57
N GLU A 365 17.13 9.22 -10.02
CA GLU A 365 15.98 9.83 -10.69
C GLU A 365 16.38 10.97 -11.63
N ASP A 366 17.59 11.55 -11.46
CA ASP A 366 18.11 12.67 -12.23
C ASP A 366 19.52 12.42 -12.77
N LEU A 367 19.88 13.23 -13.77
CA LEU A 367 21.21 13.35 -14.33
C LEU A 367 21.86 14.68 -13.92
N THR A 368 23.19 14.72 -13.89
CA THR A 368 23.95 15.97 -13.82
C THR A 368 23.57 16.88 -14.99
N GLY A 369 23.72 18.20 -14.82
CA GLY A 369 23.31 19.19 -15.81
C GLY A 369 23.95 19.03 -17.19
N ASP A 370 25.10 18.31 -17.28
CA ASP A 370 25.76 17.96 -18.54
C ASP A 370 25.34 16.56 -19.07
N GLY A 371 24.50 15.86 -18.34
CA GLY A 371 24.04 14.51 -18.70
C GLY A 371 25.10 13.43 -18.68
N GLN A 372 26.28 13.68 -18.08
CA GLN A 372 27.38 12.72 -18.09
C GLN A 372 27.33 11.69 -16.94
N HIS A 373 26.56 12.00 -15.88
CA HIS A 373 26.44 11.14 -14.68
C HIS A 373 25.03 11.15 -14.12
N VAL A 374 24.69 10.14 -13.33
CA VAL A 374 23.53 10.20 -12.45
C VAL A 374 23.79 11.15 -11.29
N GLU A 375 22.81 11.99 -10.94
CA GLU A 375 22.93 13.00 -9.89
C GLU A 375 22.41 12.46 -8.56
N GLN A 376 23.28 11.85 -7.78
CA GLN A 376 22.92 11.26 -6.47
C GLN A 376 23.06 12.23 -5.28
N LYS A 377 23.80 13.34 -5.41
CA LYS A 377 24.17 14.18 -4.27
C LYS A 377 22.97 14.80 -3.56
N HIS A 378 21.94 15.18 -4.32
CA HIS A 378 20.76 15.84 -3.75
C HIS A 378 19.89 14.89 -2.91
N ILE A 379 19.99 13.57 -3.13
CA ILE A 379 19.18 12.56 -2.42
C ILE A 379 19.99 11.65 -1.49
N SER A 380 21.31 11.56 -1.63
CA SER A 380 22.13 10.62 -0.84
C SER A 380 22.39 11.04 0.61
N GLY A 381 22.14 12.29 0.98
CA GLY A 381 22.57 12.89 2.24
C GLY A 381 22.05 12.24 3.52
N PHE A 382 20.97 11.49 3.45
CA PHE A 382 20.43 10.74 4.60
C PHE A 382 21.09 9.38 4.83
N VAL A 383 21.77 8.82 3.82
CA VAL A 383 22.56 7.58 3.90
C VAL A 383 24.01 7.97 4.10
N ARG A 384 24.58 7.66 5.27
CA ARG A 384 25.86 8.21 5.74
C ARG A 384 27.04 7.29 5.52
N THR A 385 26.83 6.00 5.26
CA THR A 385 27.89 4.99 5.04
C THR A 385 27.57 4.13 3.84
N GLY A 386 28.65 3.72 3.14
CA GLY A 386 28.57 2.91 1.94
C GLY A 386 28.22 3.69 0.67
N GLU A 387 28.23 3.01 -0.47
CA GLU A 387 27.81 3.56 -1.75
C GLU A 387 26.27 3.63 -1.79
N PHE A 388 25.72 4.72 -2.28
CA PHE A 388 24.26 4.91 -2.35
C PHE A 388 23.71 4.32 -3.65
N GLN A 389 22.66 3.48 -3.56
CA GLN A 389 21.99 2.86 -4.71
C GLN A 389 22.99 2.38 -5.78
N THR A 390 23.89 1.44 -5.39
CA THR A 390 24.95 0.95 -6.27
C THR A 390 25.03 -0.56 -6.23
N ASP A 391 24.76 -1.21 -7.36
CA ASP A 391 24.92 -2.64 -7.53
C ASP A 391 26.21 -2.97 -8.28
N LYS A 392 26.83 -4.14 -7.98
CA LYS A 392 28.06 -4.58 -8.62
C LYS A 392 27.96 -6.05 -9.04
N TYR A 393 28.41 -6.33 -10.24
CA TYR A 393 28.44 -7.68 -10.80
C TYR A 393 29.82 -8.01 -11.36
N ILE A 394 30.43 -9.11 -10.89
CA ILE A 394 31.71 -9.62 -11.41
C ILE A 394 31.43 -10.85 -12.28
N LYS A 395 31.81 -10.77 -13.54
CA LYS A 395 31.61 -11.83 -14.52
C LYS A 395 32.48 -13.08 -14.26
N LYS A 396 31.91 -14.27 -14.50
CA LYS A 396 32.64 -15.56 -14.45
C LYS A 396 33.15 -16.04 -15.81
N SER A 397 32.59 -15.56 -16.93
CA SER A 397 32.92 -16.04 -18.28
C SER A 397 33.01 -14.90 -19.30
N ASP A 398 33.55 -15.20 -20.51
CA ASP A 398 33.64 -14.24 -21.62
C ASP A 398 32.30 -14.03 -22.35
N GLY A 399 31.34 -14.96 -22.21
CA GLY A 399 30.02 -14.87 -22.81
C GLY A 399 29.09 -13.88 -22.13
N PRO A 400 27.93 -13.57 -22.71
CA PRO A 400 26.92 -12.79 -22.03
C PRO A 400 26.39 -13.56 -20.80
N GLU A 401 26.18 -12.82 -19.69
CA GLU A 401 25.63 -13.37 -18.46
C GLU A 401 24.42 -12.54 -18.04
N GLU A 402 23.37 -13.19 -17.57
CA GLU A 402 22.19 -12.51 -17.04
C GLU A 402 22.21 -12.49 -15.52
N TRP A 403 21.94 -11.33 -14.93
CA TRP A 403 21.88 -11.17 -13.49
C TRP A 403 20.79 -10.18 -13.09
N THR A 404 20.19 -10.44 -11.94
CA THR A 404 19.21 -9.57 -11.29
C THR A 404 19.47 -9.55 -9.80
N PRO A 405 19.64 -8.39 -9.14
CA PRO A 405 19.81 -8.29 -7.69
C PRO A 405 18.65 -8.97 -6.94
N GLN A 406 18.92 -9.65 -5.83
CA GLN A 406 17.91 -10.45 -5.12
C GLN A 406 17.28 -9.68 -3.96
N PHE A 407 18.09 -9.05 -3.08
CA PHE A 407 17.64 -8.56 -1.79
C PHE A 407 17.58 -7.04 -1.65
N VAL A 408 17.48 -6.34 -2.77
CA VAL A 408 17.42 -4.87 -2.83
C VAL A 408 16.36 -4.40 -3.83
N TYR A 409 15.99 -3.13 -3.71
CA TYR A 409 15.31 -2.33 -4.73
C TYR A 409 15.82 -0.91 -4.67
N HIS A 410 15.65 -0.15 -5.75
CA HIS A 410 16.07 1.23 -5.91
C HIS A 410 14.90 2.09 -6.40
N GLY A 411 15.00 3.40 -6.20
CA GLY A 411 14.12 4.39 -6.83
C GLY A 411 14.91 5.12 -7.91
N PHE A 412 14.48 5.06 -9.18
CA PHE A 412 15.26 5.59 -10.28
C PHE A 412 14.51 5.72 -11.60
N ARG A 413 15.02 6.56 -12.47
CA ARG A 413 14.72 6.62 -13.91
C ARG A 413 15.95 6.26 -14.72
N TYR A 414 17.13 6.66 -14.25
CA TYR A 414 18.39 6.52 -14.97
C TYR A 414 19.29 5.47 -14.31
N VAL A 415 20.00 4.73 -15.17
CA VAL A 415 21.05 3.78 -14.75
C VAL A 415 22.35 4.20 -15.40
N GLU A 416 23.38 4.50 -14.59
CA GLU A 416 24.74 4.66 -15.03
C GLU A 416 25.47 3.33 -14.88
N ALA A 417 26.04 2.81 -15.96
CA ALA A 417 26.78 1.55 -15.96
C ALA A 417 28.25 1.78 -16.33
N GLU A 418 29.14 1.33 -15.48
CA GLU A 418 30.60 1.33 -15.66
C GLU A 418 31.07 -0.12 -15.85
N GLY A 419 32.14 -0.34 -16.62
CA GLY A 419 32.71 -1.65 -16.88
C GLY A 419 32.12 -2.41 -18.07
N LEU A 420 31.15 -1.84 -18.77
CA LEU A 420 30.60 -2.38 -20.01
C LEU A 420 31.49 -2.07 -21.23
N PRO A 421 31.48 -2.92 -22.28
CA PRO A 421 32.25 -2.67 -23.50
C PRO A 421 31.80 -1.38 -24.22
N GLU A 422 32.68 -0.90 -25.11
CA GLU A 422 32.42 0.31 -25.90
C GLU A 422 31.22 0.19 -26.83
N GLU A 423 31.04 -0.98 -27.42
CA GLU A 423 29.87 -1.36 -28.21
C GLU A 423 29.13 -2.47 -27.51
N LEU A 424 27.81 -2.32 -27.34
CA LEU A 424 26.95 -3.34 -26.76
C LEU A 424 26.43 -4.28 -27.84
N PRO A 425 26.69 -5.61 -27.74
CA PRO A 425 26.24 -6.59 -28.73
C PRO A 425 24.71 -6.74 -28.80
N GLY A 426 23.99 -6.26 -27.78
CA GLY A 426 22.54 -6.38 -27.67
C GLY A 426 21.97 -5.62 -26.48
N PRO A 427 20.69 -5.81 -26.15
CA PRO A 427 20.09 -5.21 -24.97
C PRO A 427 20.87 -5.55 -23.70
N CYS A 428 21.12 -4.56 -22.86
CA CYS A 428 21.95 -4.71 -21.67
C CYS A 428 21.14 -4.56 -20.38
N ILE A 429 20.21 -3.61 -20.35
CA ILE A 429 19.44 -3.26 -19.17
C ILE A 429 17.93 -3.43 -19.44
N MET A 430 17.23 -4.04 -18.48
CA MET A 430 15.77 -4.08 -18.43
C MET A 430 15.34 -3.64 -17.02
N GLY A 431 14.55 -2.58 -16.91
CA GLY A 431 13.94 -2.15 -15.65
C GLY A 431 12.84 -3.10 -15.21
N LEU A 432 12.86 -3.50 -13.95
CA LEU A 432 11.89 -4.39 -13.32
C LEU A 432 11.14 -3.59 -12.25
N VAL A 433 9.92 -3.16 -12.55
CA VAL A 433 9.06 -2.41 -11.63
C VAL A 433 8.58 -3.34 -10.52
N MET A 434 8.84 -2.97 -9.27
CA MET A 434 8.51 -3.78 -8.10
C MET A 434 7.60 -3.02 -7.15
N HIS A 435 6.54 -3.65 -6.69
CA HIS A 435 5.71 -3.16 -5.58
C HIS A 435 4.88 -4.28 -4.96
N THR A 436 4.22 -4.00 -3.84
CA THR A 436 3.20 -4.90 -3.27
C THR A 436 2.17 -5.23 -4.35
N SER A 437 1.96 -6.52 -4.63
CA SER A 437 1.25 -7.02 -5.81
C SER A 437 -0.28 -6.95 -5.70
N PHE A 438 -0.81 -5.84 -5.18
CA PHE A 438 -2.24 -5.56 -5.23
C PHE A 438 -2.66 -5.15 -6.64
N GLU A 439 -3.89 -5.50 -7.01
CA GLU A 439 -4.46 -5.15 -8.30
C GLU A 439 -4.93 -3.70 -8.35
N ARG A 440 -4.91 -3.12 -9.54
CA ARG A 440 -5.59 -1.85 -9.81
C ARG A 440 -7.08 -2.14 -9.99
N THR A 441 -7.91 -1.65 -9.08
CA THR A 441 -9.36 -1.90 -9.03
C THR A 441 -10.18 -0.68 -9.42
N GLY A 442 -9.62 0.52 -9.26
CA GLY A 442 -10.23 1.76 -9.69
C GLY A 442 -9.70 2.24 -11.04
N HIS A 443 -10.59 2.73 -11.89
CA HIS A 443 -10.23 3.25 -13.20
C HIS A 443 -10.86 4.63 -13.41
N PHE A 444 -10.06 5.57 -13.87
CA PHE A 444 -10.48 6.92 -14.24
C PHE A 444 -9.85 7.27 -15.58
N GLU A 445 -10.70 7.67 -16.53
CA GLU A 445 -10.30 8.11 -17.87
C GLU A 445 -11.18 9.29 -18.29
N CYS A 446 -10.60 10.28 -18.96
CA CYS A 446 -11.34 11.40 -19.51
C CYS A 446 -10.64 11.95 -20.77
N SER A 447 -11.37 12.82 -21.49
CA SER A 447 -10.84 13.46 -22.71
C SER A 447 -9.86 14.60 -22.45
N ASP A 448 -9.53 14.89 -21.19
CA ASP A 448 -8.60 15.95 -20.82
C ASP A 448 -7.19 15.35 -20.53
N ASP A 449 -6.23 15.66 -21.39
CA ASP A 449 -4.85 15.13 -21.29
C ASP A 449 -4.13 15.60 -20.04
N THR A 450 -4.46 16.77 -19.51
CA THR A 450 -3.87 17.32 -18.28
C THR A 450 -4.25 16.48 -17.08
N LEU A 451 -5.55 16.22 -16.91
CA LEU A 451 -6.04 15.38 -15.80
C LEU A 451 -5.51 13.96 -15.91
N MET A 452 -5.44 13.42 -17.15
CA MET A 452 -4.86 12.09 -17.38
C MET A 452 -3.37 12.05 -17.07
N THR A 453 -2.66 13.15 -17.32
CA THR A 453 -1.24 13.26 -16.97
C THR A 453 -1.04 13.28 -15.46
N ILE A 454 -1.82 14.08 -14.71
CA ILE A 454 -1.78 14.10 -13.24
C ILE A 454 -2.13 12.72 -12.66
N GLN A 455 -3.16 12.05 -13.21
CA GLN A 455 -3.53 10.69 -12.79
C GLN A 455 -2.38 9.69 -13.01
N ARG A 456 -1.60 9.81 -14.10
CA ARG A 456 -0.41 8.98 -14.34
C ARG A 456 0.69 9.25 -13.31
N LEU A 457 0.98 10.53 -13.00
CA LEU A 457 1.94 10.89 -11.95
C LEU A 457 1.53 10.27 -10.60
N CYS A 458 0.25 10.39 -10.22
CA CYS A 458 -0.28 9.78 -8.99
C CYS A 458 -0.12 8.26 -8.99
N HIS A 459 -0.43 7.60 -10.11
CA HIS A 459 -0.29 6.16 -10.25
C HIS A 459 1.16 5.71 -10.01
N TRP A 460 2.12 6.28 -10.76
CA TRP A 460 3.52 5.87 -10.66
C TRP A 460 4.14 6.16 -9.30
N SER A 461 3.81 7.30 -8.68
CA SER A 461 4.28 7.58 -7.33
C SER A 461 3.67 6.64 -6.30
N SER A 462 2.38 6.29 -6.42
CA SER A 462 1.70 5.38 -5.49
C SER A 462 2.28 3.98 -5.52
N ILE A 463 2.43 3.37 -6.71
CA ILE A 463 2.99 2.02 -6.80
C ILE A 463 4.47 1.98 -6.40
N SER A 464 5.25 3.02 -6.70
CA SER A 464 6.65 3.13 -6.30
C SER A 464 6.82 3.12 -4.78
N ASN A 465 5.84 3.64 -4.03
CA ASN A 465 5.89 3.82 -2.60
C ASN A 465 5.08 2.78 -1.80
N CYS A 466 4.70 1.65 -2.44
CA CYS A 466 4.04 0.51 -1.79
C CYS A 466 4.98 -0.70 -1.73
N GLN A 467 5.93 -0.70 -0.79
CA GLN A 467 7.02 -1.69 -0.68
C GLN A 467 6.89 -2.54 0.60
N GLY A 468 5.72 -3.19 0.81
CA GLY A 468 5.40 -3.92 2.03
C GLY A 468 5.04 -3.02 3.21
N VAL A 469 5.34 -1.72 3.09
CA VAL A 469 4.90 -0.59 3.90
C VAL A 469 4.70 0.61 2.98
N PRO A 470 3.86 1.60 3.34
CA PRO A 470 3.65 2.80 2.54
C PRO A 470 4.83 3.79 2.73
N THR A 471 5.86 3.68 1.88
CA THR A 471 7.06 4.53 1.97
C THR A 471 6.79 5.93 1.42
N ASP A 472 7.53 6.92 1.92
CA ASP A 472 7.52 8.31 1.44
C ASP A 472 8.16 8.42 0.04
N CYS A 473 9.32 7.82 -0.11
CA CYS A 473 10.08 7.77 -1.36
C CYS A 473 10.83 6.43 -1.52
N PRO A 474 11.12 5.97 -2.77
CA PRO A 474 11.69 4.64 -3.00
C PRO A 474 13.22 4.59 -2.96
N HIS A 475 13.91 5.70 -2.69
CA HIS A 475 15.38 5.78 -2.78
C HIS A 475 16.05 6.10 -1.44
N ARG A 476 16.06 7.38 -0.99
CA ARG A 476 16.89 7.87 0.12
C ARG A 476 16.36 7.49 1.50
N GLU A 477 15.04 7.47 1.67
CA GLU A 477 14.40 7.21 2.96
C GLU A 477 13.84 5.79 3.04
N LYS A 478 12.97 5.44 2.12
CA LYS A 478 12.23 4.16 2.13
C LYS A 478 11.49 3.94 3.46
N ASN A 479 11.04 5.04 4.08
CA ASN A 479 10.39 5.07 5.39
C ASN A 479 8.89 5.26 5.26
N ALA A 480 8.10 4.56 6.06
CA ALA A 480 6.66 4.75 6.10
C ALA A 480 6.29 5.91 7.03
N TRP A 481 6.33 7.12 6.49
CA TRP A 481 5.90 8.32 7.17
C TRP A 481 4.39 8.34 7.38
N THR A 482 3.98 8.66 8.60
CA THR A 482 2.56 8.62 8.99
C THR A 482 1.75 9.75 8.35
N GLY A 483 2.36 10.90 8.11
CA GLY A 483 1.73 12.03 7.40
C GLY A 483 1.40 11.71 5.97
N ASP A 484 2.38 11.17 5.24
CA ASP A 484 2.22 10.77 3.82
C ASP A 484 1.09 9.77 3.66
N ALA A 485 1.17 8.64 4.36
CA ALA A 485 0.12 7.63 4.29
C ALA A 485 -1.23 8.14 4.83
N GLY A 486 -1.21 9.05 5.82
CA GLY A 486 -2.38 9.70 6.39
C GLY A 486 -3.15 10.58 5.41
N THR A 487 -2.45 11.21 4.48
CA THR A 487 -3.10 12.04 3.44
C THR A 487 -3.59 11.24 2.25
N VAL A 488 -2.94 10.12 1.88
CA VAL A 488 -3.18 9.45 0.60
C VAL A 488 -3.91 8.11 0.68
N HIS A 489 -4.20 7.57 1.89
CA HIS A 489 -4.84 6.25 2.00
C HIS A 489 -6.19 6.15 1.28
N ASP A 490 -6.94 7.24 1.19
CA ASP A 490 -8.21 7.29 0.44
C ASP A 490 -8.01 6.99 -1.04
N GLN A 491 -7.04 7.65 -1.68
CA GLN A 491 -6.77 7.41 -3.09
C GLN A 491 -6.19 6.02 -3.35
N LEU A 492 -5.41 5.47 -2.40
CA LEU A 492 -4.94 4.08 -2.51
C LEU A 492 -6.11 3.09 -2.50
N LEU A 493 -7.08 3.28 -1.60
CA LEU A 493 -8.29 2.44 -1.53
C LEU A 493 -9.24 2.60 -2.73
N LEU A 494 -9.23 3.76 -3.39
CA LEU A 494 -10.03 3.99 -4.60
C LEU A 494 -9.39 3.40 -5.85
N ASN A 495 -8.05 3.44 -5.95
CA ASN A 495 -7.34 2.99 -7.14
C ASN A 495 -6.96 1.50 -7.09
N TYR A 496 -6.74 0.92 -5.89
CA TYR A 496 -6.12 -0.39 -5.73
C TYR A 496 -6.81 -1.25 -4.67
N ASP A 497 -6.64 -2.57 -4.78
CA ASP A 497 -6.96 -3.52 -3.70
C ASP A 497 -5.88 -3.44 -2.58
N ALA A 498 -5.76 -2.27 -1.97
CA ALA A 498 -4.76 -1.95 -0.98
C ALA A 498 -5.20 -2.25 0.47
N PHE A 499 -6.37 -2.86 0.68
CA PHE A 499 -6.96 -3.09 2.00
C PHE A 499 -5.99 -3.84 2.93
N LEU A 500 -5.52 -5.02 2.55
CA LEU A 500 -4.64 -5.85 3.39
C LEU A 500 -3.26 -5.23 3.60
N PHE A 501 -2.76 -4.49 2.62
CA PHE A 501 -1.52 -3.72 2.73
C PHE A 501 -1.62 -2.65 3.81
N LEU A 502 -2.71 -1.88 3.82
CA LEU A 502 -2.96 -0.82 4.79
C LEU A 502 -3.33 -1.39 6.18
N GLU A 503 -4.09 -2.50 6.24
CA GLU A 503 -4.39 -3.18 7.51
C GLU A 503 -3.12 -3.73 8.17
N LYS A 504 -2.20 -4.32 7.39
CA LYS A 504 -0.88 -4.74 7.88
C LYS A 504 -0.12 -3.58 8.50
N TRP A 505 -0.10 -2.43 7.83
CA TRP A 505 0.61 -1.26 8.35
C TRP A 505 -0.05 -0.66 9.59
N LEU A 506 -1.37 -0.75 9.74
CA LEU A 506 -2.06 -0.44 11.01
C LEU A 506 -1.58 -1.34 12.15
N ASP A 507 -1.34 -2.62 11.89
CA ASP A 507 -0.74 -3.50 12.89
C ASP A 507 0.65 -3.01 13.30
N ASP A 508 1.49 -2.55 12.36
CA ASP A 508 2.80 -1.99 12.66
C ASP A 508 2.70 -0.73 13.54
N LEU A 509 1.76 0.17 13.25
CA LEU A 509 1.48 1.35 14.07
C LEU A 509 1.11 0.95 15.52
N CYS A 510 0.21 -0.02 15.67
CA CYS A 510 -0.20 -0.52 16.98
C CYS A 510 0.97 -1.18 17.73
N GLN A 511 1.81 -1.98 17.05
CA GLN A 511 3.00 -2.58 17.64
C GLN A 511 4.07 -1.55 18.03
N SER A 512 4.07 -0.40 17.38
CA SER A 512 4.99 0.71 17.68
C SER A 512 4.44 1.68 18.74
N GLN A 513 3.17 1.55 19.16
CA GLN A 513 2.60 2.43 20.19
C GLN A 513 3.28 2.21 21.55
N ARG A 514 3.75 3.30 22.15
CA ARG A 514 4.33 3.29 23.51
C ARG A 514 3.24 3.20 24.59
N PRO A 515 3.59 2.78 25.84
CA PRO A 515 2.64 2.69 26.94
C PRO A 515 1.89 3.99 27.24
N ASN A 516 2.50 5.16 26.99
CA ASN A 516 1.84 6.47 27.15
C ASN A 516 0.88 6.82 26.01
N GLY A 517 0.71 5.95 24.99
CA GLY A 517 -0.17 6.17 23.86
C GLY A 517 0.47 6.83 22.63
N SER A 518 1.71 7.34 22.73
CA SER A 518 2.38 7.95 21.57
C SER A 518 2.74 6.94 20.49
N ILE A 519 2.65 7.35 19.20
CA ILE A 519 3.16 6.61 18.05
C ILE A 519 4.28 7.41 17.37
N PRO A 520 5.18 6.77 16.61
CA PRO A 520 6.23 7.51 15.90
C PRO A 520 5.67 8.11 14.60
N CYS A 521 6.37 9.10 14.05
CA CYS A 521 6.05 9.65 12.71
C CYS A 521 6.52 8.76 11.55
N VAL A 522 7.38 7.79 11.82
CA VAL A 522 7.86 6.77 10.86
C VAL A 522 7.61 5.39 11.46
N CYS A 523 6.91 4.53 10.76
CA CYS A 523 6.51 3.21 11.27
C CYS A 523 6.67 2.10 10.20
N PRO A 524 7.41 0.99 10.51
CA PRO A 524 8.05 0.62 11.79
C PRO A 524 9.16 1.54 12.24
N SER A 525 9.38 1.68 13.56
CA SER A 525 10.39 2.55 14.14
C SER A 525 11.34 1.82 15.08
N THR A 526 12.58 2.24 15.05
CA THR A 526 13.64 1.80 15.97
C THR A 526 13.69 2.60 17.27
N GLY A 527 12.78 3.54 17.46
CA GLY A 527 12.76 4.48 18.57
C GLY A 527 12.86 5.96 18.15
N TRP A 528 13.15 6.20 16.85
CA TRP A 528 13.14 7.52 16.25
C TRP A 528 11.71 7.99 15.96
N GLY A 529 11.46 9.30 15.93
CA GLY A 529 10.19 9.88 15.52
C GLY A 529 9.08 9.97 16.60
N TYR A 530 9.41 9.73 17.88
CA TYR A 530 8.45 9.89 18.99
C TYR A 530 8.49 11.26 19.66
N ASN A 531 9.54 12.05 19.41
CA ASN A 531 9.75 13.35 20.05
C ASN A 531 9.79 14.50 19.03
N TRP A 532 9.62 14.17 17.76
CA TRP A 532 9.57 15.11 16.65
C TRP A 532 8.73 14.52 15.52
N GLY A 533 7.89 15.32 14.89
CA GLY A 533 7.09 14.95 13.74
C GLY A 533 5.90 14.04 14.04
N ASN A 534 5.64 13.71 15.29
CA ASN A 534 4.56 12.82 15.73
C ASN A 534 3.33 13.58 16.28
N GLY A 535 3.14 14.83 15.85
CA GLY A 535 1.96 15.61 16.19
C GLY A 535 0.67 15.04 15.62
N PRO A 536 -0.49 15.57 16.05
CA PRO A 536 -1.79 15.10 15.54
C PRO A 536 -1.94 15.14 14.03
N ASP A 537 -1.33 16.12 13.37
CA ASP A 537 -1.31 16.31 11.92
C ASP A 537 -0.71 15.10 11.17
N TRP A 538 0.31 14.42 11.72
CA TRP A 538 0.90 13.20 11.18
C TRP A 538 0.29 11.95 11.79
N SER A 539 0.11 11.91 13.10
CA SER A 539 -0.33 10.71 13.83
C SER A 539 -1.83 10.40 13.68
N MET A 540 -2.63 11.34 13.15
CA MET A 540 -4.06 11.17 12.92
C MET A 540 -4.40 9.93 12.07
N VAL A 541 -3.47 9.44 11.28
CA VAL A 541 -3.65 8.23 10.46
C VAL A 541 -4.08 7.01 11.28
N LEU A 542 -3.63 6.90 12.54
CA LEU A 542 -4.08 5.82 13.45
C LEU A 542 -5.59 5.87 13.71
N THR A 543 -6.22 7.03 13.54
CA THR A 543 -7.67 7.21 13.69
C THR A 543 -8.40 7.16 12.35
N THR A 544 -7.84 7.81 11.32
CA THR A 544 -8.53 7.94 10.01
C THR A 544 -8.49 6.67 9.18
N LEU A 545 -7.38 5.95 9.20
CA LEU A 545 -7.24 4.74 8.38
C LEU A 545 -8.18 3.59 8.83
N PRO A 546 -8.35 3.26 10.13
CA PRO A 546 -9.35 2.26 10.54
C PRO A 546 -10.77 2.64 10.12
N TRP A 547 -11.11 3.93 10.17
CA TRP A 547 -12.41 4.42 9.69
C TRP A 547 -12.56 4.22 8.19
N ALA A 548 -11.54 4.59 7.38
CA ALA A 548 -11.54 4.41 5.93
C ALA A 548 -11.69 2.93 5.53
N LEU A 549 -11.00 2.02 6.22
CA LEU A 549 -11.16 0.57 6.00
C LEU A 549 -12.57 0.08 6.37
N TYR A 550 -13.15 0.60 7.42
CA TYR A 550 -14.55 0.32 7.78
C TYR A 550 -15.52 0.89 6.72
N GLU A 551 -15.33 2.12 6.25
CA GLU A 551 -16.15 2.70 5.18
C GLU A 551 -16.12 1.85 3.91
N GLN A 552 -14.97 1.29 3.57
CA GLN A 552 -14.83 0.42 2.40
C GLN A 552 -15.55 -0.93 2.56
N THR A 553 -15.56 -1.50 3.75
CA THR A 553 -15.96 -2.90 3.95
C THR A 553 -17.23 -3.08 4.78
N GLY A 554 -17.57 -2.12 5.63
CA GLY A 554 -18.62 -2.27 6.64
C GLY A 554 -18.25 -3.21 7.79
N ASP A 555 -16.99 -3.67 7.88
CA ASP A 555 -16.54 -4.59 8.92
C ASP A 555 -16.25 -3.86 10.24
N ALA A 556 -17.21 -3.83 11.15
CA ALA A 556 -17.04 -3.23 12.47
C ALA A 556 -15.95 -3.92 13.33
N ALA A 557 -15.53 -5.15 13.00
CA ALA A 557 -14.45 -5.81 13.73
C ALA A 557 -13.10 -5.11 13.56
N ILE A 558 -12.90 -4.39 12.43
CA ILE A 558 -11.74 -3.52 12.23
C ILE A 558 -11.73 -2.41 13.28
N LEU A 559 -12.86 -1.73 13.45
CA LEU A 559 -12.98 -0.68 14.45
C LEU A 559 -12.74 -1.25 15.86
N ALA A 560 -13.39 -2.37 16.20
CA ALA A 560 -13.23 -3.01 17.51
C ALA A 560 -11.76 -3.39 17.81
N ARG A 561 -11.01 -3.84 16.79
CA ARG A 561 -9.61 -4.23 16.91
C ARG A 561 -8.69 -3.04 17.24
N TYR A 562 -8.88 -1.91 16.56
CA TYR A 562 -7.98 -0.76 16.68
C TYR A 562 -8.46 0.29 17.70
N TYR A 563 -9.72 0.28 18.09
CA TYR A 563 -10.30 1.23 19.02
C TYR A 563 -9.51 1.45 20.32
N PRO A 564 -9.02 0.39 21.04
CA PRO A 564 -8.23 0.59 22.25
C PRO A 564 -6.92 1.33 22.04
N PHE A 565 -6.31 1.18 20.85
CA PHE A 565 -5.08 1.89 20.50
C PHE A 565 -5.36 3.36 20.19
N ILE A 566 -6.46 3.63 19.51
CA ILE A 566 -6.90 4.98 19.17
C ILE A 566 -7.25 5.76 20.45
N CYS A 567 -7.96 5.14 21.39
CA CYS A 567 -8.27 5.76 22.70
C CYS A 567 -7.00 6.16 23.45
N ARG A 568 -6.02 5.25 23.58
CA ARG A 568 -4.74 5.58 24.24
C ARG A 568 -3.99 6.69 23.52
N HIS A 569 -4.04 6.72 22.18
CA HIS A 569 -3.41 7.80 21.42
C HIS A 569 -4.12 9.13 21.63
N PHE A 570 -5.45 9.12 21.68
CA PHE A 570 -6.24 10.32 22.00
C PHE A 570 -5.91 10.85 23.40
N ASP A 571 -5.76 9.98 24.41
CA ASP A 571 -5.35 10.34 25.76
C ASP A 571 -3.96 10.99 25.77
N PHE A 572 -3.02 10.45 24.96
CA PHE A 572 -1.71 11.05 24.77
C PHE A 572 -1.81 12.47 24.19
N MET A 573 -2.56 12.66 23.08
CA MET A 573 -2.77 13.98 22.50
C MET A 573 -3.42 14.94 23.52
N SER A 574 -4.38 14.45 24.30
CA SER A 574 -5.04 15.22 25.36
C SER A 574 -4.05 15.66 26.45
N SER A 575 -3.06 14.84 26.79
CA SER A 575 -2.02 15.18 27.76
C SER A 575 -1.04 16.26 27.28
N MET A 576 -0.95 16.44 25.97
CA MET A 576 -0.11 17.46 25.33
C MET A 576 -0.83 18.78 25.11
N ALA A 577 -2.16 18.81 25.30
CA ALA A 577 -2.96 20.00 25.07
C ALA A 577 -2.81 21.02 26.21
N VAL A 578 -2.65 22.30 25.87
CA VAL A 578 -2.67 23.43 26.78
C VAL A 578 -3.87 24.30 26.43
N ASP A 579 -4.79 24.51 27.38
CA ASP A 579 -6.05 25.25 27.17
C ASP A 579 -6.88 24.74 25.95
N GLY A 580 -6.79 23.45 25.69
CA GLY A 580 -7.48 22.78 24.57
C GLY A 580 -6.75 22.88 23.22
N ILE A 581 -5.58 23.50 23.17
CA ILE A 581 -4.75 23.68 21.96
C ILE A 581 -3.54 22.74 22.00
N VAL A 582 -3.29 22.07 20.88
CA VAL A 582 -2.14 21.21 20.64
C VAL A 582 -1.21 21.88 19.62
N ASN A 583 0.11 21.81 19.85
CA ASN A 583 1.11 22.47 19.01
C ASN A 583 2.49 21.79 19.13
N TYR A 584 2.60 20.56 18.56
CA TYR A 584 3.88 19.84 18.54
C TYR A 584 4.11 19.06 17.23
N GLY A 585 3.27 19.30 16.22
CA GLY A 585 3.35 18.68 14.89
C GLY A 585 4.36 19.34 13.95
N ILE A 586 4.31 18.93 12.70
CA ILE A 586 5.14 19.47 11.62
C ILE A 586 4.37 20.56 10.85
N GLY A 587 3.04 20.46 10.77
CA GLY A 587 2.21 21.41 10.02
C GLY A 587 2.10 21.07 8.53
N ASP A 588 1.81 22.08 7.73
CA ASP A 588 1.58 21.92 6.28
C ASP A 588 2.89 21.86 5.50
N TRP A 589 3.56 20.69 5.57
CA TRP A 589 4.89 20.43 5.01
C TRP A 589 4.91 20.70 3.50
N CYS A 590 6.02 21.25 2.99
CA CYS A 590 6.27 21.56 1.58
C CYS A 590 5.24 22.50 0.93
N ALA A 591 4.67 23.46 1.66
CA ALA A 591 3.93 24.55 1.03
C ALA A 591 4.85 25.36 0.12
N PRO A 592 4.36 25.96 -1.01
CA PRO A 592 5.17 26.77 -1.91
C PRO A 592 5.80 27.97 -1.20
N PHE A 593 7.05 28.29 -1.54
CA PHE A 593 7.76 29.45 -1.02
C PHE A 593 8.68 30.09 -2.07
N ASP A 594 8.94 31.37 -1.92
CA ASP A 594 9.87 32.10 -2.80
C ASP A 594 11.31 31.91 -2.32
N GLY A 595 12.15 31.28 -3.12
CA GLY A 595 13.58 31.12 -2.85
C GLY A 595 14.20 29.84 -3.43
N PRO A 596 15.54 29.76 -3.52
CA PRO A 596 16.21 28.58 -3.99
C PRO A 596 15.99 27.42 -3.02
N ALA A 597 15.65 26.30 -3.60
CA ALA A 597 15.25 25.06 -2.96
C ALA A 597 16.12 24.57 -1.80
N ILE A 598 15.51 23.77 -0.92
CA ILE A 598 16.03 22.69 -0.07
C ILE A 598 16.19 23.00 1.42
N SER A 599 15.87 24.12 1.95
CA SER A 599 15.58 24.07 3.38
C SER A 599 14.09 24.23 3.57
N VAL A 600 13.40 23.13 3.78
CA VAL A 600 12.07 23.21 4.40
C VAL A 600 12.29 23.82 5.77
N ASN A 601 12.33 25.14 5.78
CA ASN A 601 12.39 25.87 7.03
C ASN A 601 10.96 25.86 7.58
N MET A 602 10.75 25.28 8.75
CA MET A 602 9.45 25.28 9.44
C MET A 602 8.88 26.69 9.63
N SER A 603 9.72 27.74 9.53
CA SER A 603 9.28 29.14 9.53
C SER A 603 8.54 29.59 8.25
N THR A 604 8.48 28.77 7.21
CA THR A 604 7.77 29.08 5.95
C THR A 604 6.33 28.58 5.92
N PHE A 605 5.86 27.87 6.93
CA PHE A 605 4.47 27.43 7.03
C PHE A 605 3.53 28.63 7.18
N LYS A 606 2.65 28.79 6.21
CA LYS A 606 1.65 29.85 6.20
C LYS A 606 0.52 29.57 7.18
N ALA A 607 0.07 28.31 7.24
CA ALA A 607 -0.91 27.85 8.21
C ALA A 607 -0.25 27.61 9.58
N PRO A 608 -0.79 28.16 10.68
CA PRO A 608 -0.26 27.90 12.02
C PRO A 608 -0.32 26.41 12.38
N VAL A 609 0.79 25.81 12.83
CA VAL A 609 0.84 24.40 13.26
C VAL A 609 -0.18 24.12 14.36
N ALA A 610 -0.35 25.05 15.30
CA ALA A 610 -1.35 24.90 16.37
C ALA A 610 -2.80 24.79 15.82
N LEU A 611 -3.11 25.42 14.69
CA LEU A 611 -4.40 25.29 14.03
C LEU A 611 -4.57 23.87 13.46
N THR A 612 -3.62 23.41 12.65
CA THR A 612 -3.69 22.10 11.98
C THR A 612 -3.66 20.94 12.97
N ASP A 613 -2.79 21.00 13.96
CA ASP A 613 -2.70 20.03 15.06
C ASP A 613 -4.00 19.93 15.85
N THR A 614 -4.54 21.09 16.28
CA THR A 614 -5.77 21.10 17.10
C THR A 614 -6.98 20.63 16.26
N ALA A 615 -7.02 20.93 14.97
CA ALA A 615 -8.07 20.45 14.08
C ALA A 615 -8.01 18.92 13.92
N CYS A 616 -6.83 18.33 13.80
CA CYS A 616 -6.62 16.88 13.77
C CYS A 616 -6.97 16.22 15.12
N TYR A 617 -6.64 16.86 16.24
CA TYR A 617 -7.05 16.42 17.57
C TYR A 617 -8.57 16.45 17.74
N TYR A 618 -9.26 17.51 17.29
CA TYR A 618 -10.71 17.57 17.21
C TYR A 618 -11.29 16.44 16.36
N ARG A 619 -10.74 16.23 15.15
CA ARG A 619 -11.20 15.16 14.24
C ARG A 619 -11.07 13.78 14.89
N SER A 620 -9.99 13.54 15.63
CA SER A 620 -9.81 12.26 16.34
C SER A 620 -10.92 12.04 17.38
N ALA A 621 -11.33 13.08 18.14
CA ALA A 621 -12.46 12.99 19.06
C ALA A 621 -13.78 12.68 18.32
N ARG A 622 -14.05 13.36 17.20
CA ARG A 622 -15.25 13.15 16.38
C ARG A 622 -15.31 11.74 15.82
N MET A 623 -14.17 11.20 15.35
CA MET A 623 -14.11 9.85 14.82
C MET A 623 -14.26 8.79 15.92
N LEU A 624 -13.64 8.99 17.08
CA LEU A 624 -13.87 8.12 18.24
C LEU A 624 -15.35 8.10 18.65
N SER A 625 -16.03 9.25 18.65
CA SER A 625 -17.47 9.32 18.88
C SER A 625 -18.27 8.49 17.84
N LYS A 626 -17.94 8.58 16.55
CA LYS A 626 -18.56 7.75 15.50
C LYS A 626 -18.27 6.26 15.72
N MET A 627 -17.03 5.90 16.03
CA MET A 627 -16.63 4.50 16.29
C MET A 627 -17.35 3.93 17.52
N SER A 628 -17.45 4.71 18.62
CA SER A 628 -18.18 4.32 19.83
C SER A 628 -19.63 3.95 19.51
N ARG A 629 -20.29 4.77 18.68
CA ARG A 629 -21.68 4.49 18.27
C ARG A 629 -21.82 3.22 17.43
N VAL A 630 -20.89 3.01 16.45
CA VAL A 630 -20.89 1.79 15.63
C VAL A 630 -20.67 0.55 16.50
N LEU A 631 -19.82 0.64 17.53
CA LEU A 631 -19.46 -0.45 18.42
C LEU A 631 -20.44 -0.63 19.60
N GLY A 632 -21.42 0.27 19.76
CA GLY A 632 -22.36 0.26 20.89
C GLY A 632 -21.71 0.53 22.23
N LEU A 633 -20.64 1.35 22.26
CA LEU A 633 -19.88 1.74 23.43
C LEU A 633 -20.30 3.11 23.95
N ASP A 634 -19.96 3.42 25.21
CA ASP A 634 -20.10 4.77 25.78
C ASP A 634 -19.32 5.79 24.97
N ASP A 635 -19.90 6.97 24.76
CA ASP A 635 -19.35 8.04 23.94
C ASP A 635 -19.02 9.32 24.76
N PRO A 636 -17.88 9.37 25.43
CA PRO A 636 -17.42 10.62 26.08
C PRO A 636 -16.80 11.61 25.07
N TYR A 637 -16.52 11.17 23.85
CA TYR A 637 -15.70 11.94 22.90
C TYR A 637 -16.51 13.03 22.20
N LEU A 638 -17.84 12.89 22.10
CA LEU A 638 -18.69 13.93 21.51
C LEU A 638 -18.58 15.24 22.30
N ALA A 639 -18.77 15.19 23.62
CA ALA A 639 -18.64 16.38 24.48
C ALA A 639 -17.22 16.94 24.41
N ARG A 640 -16.19 16.07 24.46
CA ARG A 640 -14.79 16.49 24.37
C ARG A 640 -14.48 17.19 23.05
N SER A 641 -15.04 16.73 21.95
CA SER A 641 -14.87 17.37 20.64
C SER A 641 -15.42 18.80 20.61
N GLU A 642 -16.57 19.06 21.23
CA GLU A 642 -17.14 20.42 21.30
C GLU A 642 -16.28 21.38 22.17
N GLU A 643 -15.63 20.88 23.22
CA GLU A 643 -14.67 21.67 24.02
C GLU A 643 -13.46 22.06 23.17
N ILE A 644 -12.89 21.10 22.43
CA ILE A 644 -11.73 21.33 21.54
C ILE A 644 -12.14 22.32 20.44
N ARG A 645 -13.31 22.13 19.81
CA ARG A 645 -13.84 23.01 18.78
C ARG A 645 -13.98 24.45 19.31
N ALA A 646 -14.54 24.63 20.50
CA ALA A 646 -14.69 25.95 21.10
C ALA A 646 -13.34 26.64 21.37
N ALA A 647 -12.32 25.88 21.82
CA ALA A 647 -10.97 26.39 22.00
C ALA A 647 -10.34 26.81 20.65
N LEU A 648 -10.47 25.96 19.62
CA LEU A 648 -9.96 26.23 18.28
C LEU A 648 -10.57 27.51 17.69
N LEU A 649 -11.88 27.63 17.70
CA LEU A 649 -12.57 28.80 17.14
C LEU A 649 -12.14 30.09 17.85
N ARG A 650 -12.04 30.09 19.19
CA ARG A 650 -11.59 31.27 19.93
C ARG A 650 -10.19 31.72 19.58
N ASN A 651 -9.28 30.79 19.27
CA ASN A 651 -7.87 31.09 19.04
C ASN A 651 -7.53 31.40 17.58
N PHE A 652 -8.29 30.84 16.64
CA PHE A 652 -7.86 30.83 15.23
C PHE A 652 -8.92 31.39 14.24
N VAL A 653 -10.12 31.73 14.69
CA VAL A 653 -11.15 32.31 13.83
C VAL A 653 -11.60 33.64 14.43
N ASP A 654 -11.44 34.72 13.66
CA ASP A 654 -11.93 36.03 14.06
C ASP A 654 -13.46 36.04 14.11
N ALA A 655 -14.02 36.41 15.26
CA ALA A 655 -15.47 36.33 15.49
C ALA A 655 -16.28 37.33 14.67
N ASP A 656 -15.68 38.47 14.30
CA ASP A 656 -16.37 39.55 13.60
C ASP A 656 -16.29 39.37 12.08
N THR A 657 -15.11 39.00 11.58
CA THR A 657 -14.86 38.88 10.14
C THR A 657 -14.98 37.43 9.63
N GLY A 658 -14.85 36.44 10.52
CA GLY A 658 -14.75 35.02 10.20
C GLY A 658 -13.42 34.66 9.52
N GLU A 659 -12.40 35.52 9.54
CA GLU A 659 -11.08 35.22 8.96
C GLU A 659 -10.34 34.19 9.80
N VAL A 660 -9.67 33.27 9.10
CA VAL A 660 -8.88 32.19 9.73
C VAL A 660 -7.42 32.62 9.87
N ALA A 661 -6.82 32.36 11.01
CA ALA A 661 -5.42 32.66 11.29
C ALA A 661 -4.49 32.04 10.22
N GLY A 662 -3.49 32.82 9.78
CA GLY A 662 -2.59 32.47 8.68
C GLY A 662 -3.09 32.94 7.32
N ALA A 663 -4.39 33.23 7.16
CA ALA A 663 -4.98 33.82 5.95
C ALA A 663 -4.46 33.18 4.64
N CYS A 664 -4.44 31.86 4.58
CA CYS A 664 -3.93 31.07 3.44
C CYS A 664 -4.90 29.92 3.07
N GLN A 665 -4.68 29.29 1.92
CA GLN A 665 -5.54 28.21 1.41
C GLN A 665 -5.66 27.07 2.42
N THR A 666 -4.55 26.64 3.03
CA THR A 666 -4.53 25.53 4.01
C THR A 666 -5.31 25.88 5.28
N SER A 667 -5.21 27.11 5.80
CA SER A 667 -5.95 27.52 6.99
C SER A 667 -7.47 27.48 6.76
N ASP A 668 -7.93 28.11 5.66
CA ASP A 668 -9.34 28.11 5.27
C ASP A 668 -9.84 26.68 5.01
N GLY A 669 -9.06 25.89 4.24
CA GLY A 669 -9.35 24.49 3.94
C GLY A 669 -9.38 23.61 5.19
N CYS A 670 -8.50 23.84 6.16
CA CYS A 670 -8.44 23.09 7.42
C CYS A 670 -9.73 23.29 8.25
N VAL A 671 -10.17 24.53 8.42
CA VAL A 671 -11.39 24.85 9.18
C VAL A 671 -12.62 24.24 8.51
N ALA A 672 -12.72 24.31 7.18
CA ALA A 672 -13.79 23.71 6.41
C ALA A 672 -13.75 22.17 6.48
N PHE A 673 -12.61 21.54 6.18
CA PHE A 673 -12.46 20.08 6.10
C PHE A 673 -12.79 19.36 7.42
N HIS A 674 -12.56 20.02 8.53
CA HIS A 674 -12.92 19.50 9.85
C HIS A 674 -14.35 19.91 10.29
N HIS A 675 -15.11 20.62 9.45
CA HIS A 675 -16.47 21.10 9.72
C HIS A 675 -16.57 21.83 11.07
N LEU A 676 -15.67 22.79 11.28
CA LEU A 676 -15.58 23.53 12.53
C LEU A 676 -16.61 24.64 12.65
N LEU A 677 -17.15 25.13 11.54
CA LEU A 677 -18.14 26.20 11.46
C LEU A 677 -19.56 25.65 11.31
N LYS A 678 -20.54 26.51 11.49
CA LYS A 678 -21.90 26.19 11.09
C LYS A 678 -22.02 26.20 9.56
N PRO A 679 -22.99 25.47 8.97
CA PRO A 679 -23.07 25.34 7.51
C PRO A 679 -23.07 26.67 6.74
N GLN A 680 -23.75 27.71 7.24
CA GLN A 680 -23.79 29.02 6.57
C GLN A 680 -22.46 29.79 6.70
N GLU A 681 -21.75 29.63 7.80
CA GLU A 681 -20.44 30.25 8.03
C GLU A 681 -19.38 29.53 7.18
N GLU A 682 -19.46 28.19 7.10
CA GLU A 682 -18.59 27.36 6.28
C GLU A 682 -18.79 27.66 4.78
N ALA A 683 -20.03 27.82 4.29
CA ALA A 683 -20.28 28.20 2.92
C ALA A 683 -19.62 29.56 2.57
N ARG A 684 -19.71 30.58 3.47
CA ARG A 684 -19.00 31.86 3.27
C ARG A 684 -17.48 31.71 3.27
N LEU A 685 -16.96 30.83 4.12
CA LEU A 685 -15.53 30.51 4.14
C LEU A 685 -15.09 29.92 2.80
N MET A 686 -15.91 29.02 2.21
CA MET A 686 -15.62 28.41 0.93
C MET A 686 -15.66 29.41 -0.24
N GLU A 687 -16.57 30.35 -0.24
CA GLU A 687 -16.56 31.44 -1.23
C GLU A 687 -15.29 32.29 -1.09
N ARG A 688 -14.91 32.67 0.13
CA ARG A 688 -13.67 33.40 0.39
C ARG A 688 -12.44 32.62 -0.03
N LEU A 689 -12.39 31.29 0.21
CA LEU A 689 -11.31 30.43 -0.24
C LEU A 689 -11.20 30.45 -1.78
N ALA A 690 -12.33 30.33 -2.48
CA ALA A 690 -12.36 30.40 -3.94
C ALA A 690 -11.88 31.77 -4.48
N GLU A 691 -12.28 32.87 -3.83
CA GLU A 691 -11.82 34.24 -4.14
C GLU A 691 -10.31 34.38 -3.90
N ARG A 692 -9.78 33.88 -2.77
CA ARG A 692 -8.36 33.86 -2.44
C ARG A 692 -7.54 33.13 -3.49
N ILE A 693 -8.02 31.98 -3.95
CA ILE A 693 -7.39 31.19 -5.01
C ILE A 693 -7.40 31.99 -6.33
N ALA A 694 -8.51 32.62 -6.68
CA ALA A 694 -8.62 33.44 -7.89
C ALA A 694 -7.70 34.67 -7.84
N GLN A 695 -7.60 35.36 -6.70
CA GLN A 695 -6.69 36.50 -6.47
C GLN A 695 -5.23 36.09 -6.56
N ASN A 696 -4.90 34.85 -6.17
CA ASN A 696 -3.57 34.23 -6.34
C ASN A 696 -3.35 33.67 -7.77
N GLY A 697 -4.14 34.05 -8.77
CA GLY A 697 -3.99 33.59 -10.15
C GLY A 697 -4.22 32.09 -10.34
N TRP A 698 -5.05 31.49 -9.51
CA TRP A 698 -5.39 30.04 -9.49
C TRP A 698 -4.20 29.14 -9.13
N HIS A 699 -3.14 29.69 -8.50
CA HIS A 699 -1.99 28.91 -8.06
C HIS A 699 -2.26 28.16 -6.75
N ILE A 700 -1.59 27.04 -6.63
CA ILE A 700 -1.50 26.26 -5.39
C ILE A 700 -0.74 27.07 -4.34
N ASP A 701 -1.22 27.08 -3.09
CA ASP A 701 -0.61 27.75 -1.96
C ASP A 701 -0.60 26.87 -0.71
N TYR A 702 -0.59 25.56 -0.93
CA TYR A 702 -0.67 24.57 0.14
C TYR A 702 0.47 23.55 0.06
N GLY A 703 0.76 22.93 1.23
CA GLY A 703 1.61 21.75 1.36
C GLY A 703 0.77 20.46 1.46
N ILE A 704 1.34 19.47 2.16
CA ILE A 704 0.76 18.13 2.27
C ILE A 704 -0.67 18.11 2.85
N LEU A 705 -0.91 18.86 3.94
CA LEU A 705 -2.22 18.89 4.59
C LEU A 705 -3.25 19.63 3.75
N GLY A 706 -2.87 20.79 3.24
CA GLY A 706 -3.74 21.61 2.43
C GLY A 706 -4.11 20.95 1.10
N SER A 707 -3.25 20.09 0.53
CA SER A 707 -3.56 19.34 -0.69
C SER A 707 -4.81 18.47 -0.51
N LYS A 708 -4.98 17.85 0.65
CA LYS A 708 -6.19 17.10 1.00
C LYS A 708 -7.35 18.03 1.36
N TYR A 709 -7.12 19.01 2.22
CA TYR A 709 -8.19 19.84 2.77
C TYR A 709 -8.84 20.73 1.70
N VAL A 710 -8.03 21.45 0.93
CA VAL A 710 -8.53 22.43 -0.04
C VAL A 710 -9.28 21.76 -1.19
N LEU A 711 -8.67 20.74 -1.82
CA LEU A 711 -9.27 20.11 -2.99
C LEU A 711 -10.57 19.36 -2.65
N ASN A 712 -10.60 18.61 -1.53
CA ASN A 712 -11.81 17.90 -1.12
C ASN A 712 -12.94 18.87 -0.77
N MET A 713 -12.66 19.99 -0.07
CA MET A 713 -13.71 20.94 0.30
C MET A 713 -14.22 21.75 -0.88
N LEU A 714 -13.37 22.16 -1.81
CA LEU A 714 -13.82 22.74 -3.08
C LEU A 714 -14.74 21.78 -3.83
N GLY A 715 -14.39 20.50 -3.90
CA GLY A 715 -15.21 19.47 -4.52
C GLY A 715 -16.54 19.24 -3.80
N GLU A 716 -16.56 19.24 -2.47
CA GLU A 716 -17.78 19.07 -1.68
C GLU A 716 -18.78 20.22 -1.87
N TYR A 717 -18.26 21.44 -1.99
CA TYR A 717 -19.05 22.64 -2.27
C TYR A 717 -19.33 22.88 -3.77
N GLY A 718 -19.00 21.86 -4.63
CA GLY A 718 -19.31 21.91 -6.06
C GLY A 718 -18.44 22.89 -6.85
N ARG A 719 -17.29 23.30 -6.30
CA ARG A 719 -16.33 24.23 -6.95
C ARG A 719 -15.27 23.47 -7.76
N THR A 720 -15.73 22.46 -8.51
CA THR A 720 -14.86 21.71 -9.44
C THR A 720 -14.25 22.60 -10.52
N ASP A 721 -14.91 23.73 -10.85
CA ASP A 721 -14.37 24.78 -11.74
C ASP A 721 -13.07 25.39 -11.20
N VAL A 722 -13.01 25.65 -9.90
CA VAL A 722 -11.82 26.19 -9.22
C VAL A 722 -10.70 25.13 -9.21
N ILE A 723 -11.03 23.89 -8.84
CA ILE A 723 -10.06 22.77 -8.84
C ILE A 723 -9.46 22.62 -10.26
N TYR A 724 -10.27 22.58 -11.30
CA TYR A 724 -9.83 22.43 -12.67
C TYR A 724 -8.85 23.53 -13.08
N LYS A 725 -9.16 24.81 -12.76
CA LYS A 725 -8.28 25.95 -13.03
C LYS A 725 -6.95 25.85 -12.29
N MET A 726 -6.95 25.34 -11.05
CA MET A 726 -5.71 25.13 -10.29
C MET A 726 -4.83 24.03 -10.91
N LEU A 727 -5.45 22.93 -11.32
CA LEU A 727 -4.74 21.76 -11.87
C LEU A 727 -4.18 21.98 -13.27
N THR A 728 -4.79 22.89 -14.06
CA THR A 728 -4.35 23.21 -15.41
C THR A 728 -3.27 24.31 -15.49
N ARG A 729 -2.75 24.80 -14.34
CA ARG A 729 -1.63 25.72 -14.32
C ARG A 729 -0.34 25.02 -14.71
N GLU A 730 0.40 25.61 -15.69
CA GLU A 730 1.68 25.09 -16.18
C GLU A 730 2.90 25.69 -15.47
N ASP A 731 2.71 26.87 -14.85
CA ASP A 731 3.72 27.59 -14.11
C ASP A 731 3.78 27.19 -12.63
N TYR A 732 4.85 27.61 -11.95
CA TYR A 732 5.07 27.36 -10.53
C TYR A 732 4.09 28.17 -9.65
N PRO A 733 3.56 27.54 -8.59
CA PRO A 733 3.57 26.11 -8.27
C PRO A 733 2.37 25.36 -8.89
N GLY A 734 2.61 24.17 -9.42
CA GLY A 734 1.57 23.35 -10.05
C GLY A 734 2.06 21.97 -10.47
N TYR A 735 1.14 21.04 -10.67
CA TYR A 735 1.47 19.66 -11.10
C TYR A 735 2.12 19.64 -12.50
N LEU A 736 1.66 20.50 -13.41
CA LEU A 736 2.23 20.58 -14.77
C LEU A 736 3.60 21.25 -14.80
N TYR A 737 3.92 22.07 -13.79
CA TYR A 737 5.29 22.58 -13.63
C TYR A 737 6.30 21.43 -13.48
N TRP A 738 5.97 20.40 -12.70
CA TRP A 738 6.82 19.21 -12.58
C TRP A 738 6.97 18.47 -13.92
N VAL A 739 5.86 18.31 -14.66
CA VAL A 739 5.87 17.68 -16.00
C VAL A 739 6.75 18.45 -16.98
N ALA A 740 6.64 19.77 -17.01
CA ALA A 740 7.45 20.64 -17.85
C ALA A 740 8.96 20.55 -17.55
N HIS A 741 9.31 20.13 -16.32
CA HIS A 741 10.69 19.89 -15.88
C HIS A 741 11.10 18.41 -15.91
N GLY A 742 10.35 17.56 -16.61
CA GLY A 742 10.72 16.17 -16.90
C GLY A 742 10.30 15.13 -15.87
N CYS A 743 9.56 15.52 -14.81
CA CYS A 743 9.05 14.54 -13.85
C CYS A 743 8.02 13.60 -14.50
N THR A 744 8.13 12.32 -14.19
CA THR A 744 7.19 11.26 -14.58
C THR A 744 6.44 10.68 -13.37
N THR A 745 6.72 11.24 -12.22
CA THR A 745 6.15 10.97 -10.88
C THR A 745 5.89 12.30 -10.17
N LEU A 746 5.16 12.28 -9.07
CA LEU A 746 4.98 13.46 -8.22
C LEU A 746 6.27 13.77 -7.46
N ALA A 747 6.60 15.05 -7.31
CA ALA A 747 7.72 15.50 -6.52
C ALA A 747 7.31 15.78 -5.06
N GLU A 748 8.29 15.79 -4.15
CA GLU A 748 8.10 16.11 -2.74
C GLU A 748 7.82 17.61 -2.53
N CYS A 749 8.53 18.46 -3.25
CA CYS A 749 8.39 19.90 -3.16
C CYS A 749 7.93 20.52 -4.48
N TRP A 750 7.11 21.58 -4.41
CA TRP A 750 6.62 22.27 -5.60
C TRP A 750 7.74 22.83 -6.47
N ASN A 751 8.87 23.21 -5.87
CA ASN A 751 10.06 23.77 -6.53
C ASN A 751 11.09 22.70 -6.96
N LEU A 752 10.70 21.41 -7.02
CA LEU A 752 11.60 20.29 -7.37
C LEU A 752 12.73 20.04 -6.35
N GLY A 753 12.60 20.54 -5.13
CA GLY A 753 13.49 20.14 -4.04
C GLY A 753 13.15 18.74 -3.53
N GLY A 754 14.16 18.01 -3.03
CA GLY A 754 13.94 16.69 -2.45
C GLY A 754 13.73 15.57 -3.48
N SER A 755 12.84 14.65 -3.18
CA SER A 755 12.52 13.49 -4.02
C SER A 755 11.65 13.88 -5.21
N HIS A 756 11.92 13.30 -6.39
CA HIS A 756 11.04 13.38 -7.55
C HIS A 756 10.13 12.14 -7.68
N ASN A 757 10.05 11.29 -6.65
CA ASN A 757 9.11 10.17 -6.58
C ASN A 757 8.50 10.08 -5.17
N HIS A 758 7.56 10.99 -4.90
CA HIS A 758 6.93 11.17 -3.60
C HIS A 758 5.42 11.24 -3.78
N TYR A 759 4.64 10.49 -3.01
CA TYR A 759 3.21 10.34 -3.30
C TYR A 759 2.29 11.20 -2.43
N MET A 760 2.82 12.01 -1.51
CA MET A 760 2.04 12.76 -0.52
C MET A 760 1.02 13.74 -1.12
N PHE A 761 1.21 14.17 -2.37
CA PHE A 761 0.26 15.01 -3.12
C PHE A 761 -0.70 14.21 -4.02
N SER A 762 -0.74 12.86 -3.92
CA SER A 762 -1.56 12.03 -4.80
C SER A 762 -3.05 11.97 -4.43
N ASP A 763 -3.49 12.61 -3.34
CA ASP A 763 -4.93 12.65 -2.98
C ASP A 763 -5.80 13.36 -4.04
N VAL A 764 -5.19 14.15 -4.93
CA VAL A 764 -5.84 14.70 -6.12
C VAL A 764 -6.47 13.61 -6.99
N SER A 765 -5.91 12.40 -7.01
CA SER A 765 -6.54 11.24 -7.66
C SER A 765 -7.89 10.90 -7.02
N ALA A 766 -8.02 10.92 -5.68
CA ALA A 766 -9.31 10.70 -5.02
C ALA A 766 -10.35 11.77 -5.39
N VAL A 767 -9.91 13.00 -5.62
CA VAL A 767 -10.78 14.10 -6.08
C VAL A 767 -11.40 13.79 -7.45
N PHE A 768 -10.65 13.16 -8.37
CA PHE A 768 -11.16 12.75 -9.67
C PHE A 768 -12.31 11.75 -9.55
N TYR A 769 -12.19 10.75 -8.68
CA TYR A 769 -13.25 9.78 -8.40
C TYR A 769 -14.45 10.42 -7.71
N ARG A 770 -14.17 11.19 -6.64
CA ARG A 770 -15.20 11.70 -5.74
C ARG A 770 -15.99 12.87 -6.31
N TYR A 771 -15.31 13.76 -7.01
CA TYR A 771 -15.91 15.05 -7.37
C TYR A 771 -16.00 15.29 -8.88
N PHE A 772 -15.09 14.73 -9.67
CA PHE A 772 -15.25 14.80 -11.13
C PHE A 772 -16.23 13.71 -11.60
N ALA A 773 -15.94 12.45 -11.34
CA ALA A 773 -16.87 11.36 -11.63
C ALA A 773 -18.11 11.35 -10.71
N GLY A 774 -17.94 11.85 -9.49
CA GLY A 774 -19.02 12.05 -8.52
C GLY A 774 -19.37 10.82 -7.69
N ILE A 775 -18.50 9.81 -7.60
CA ILE A 775 -18.75 8.60 -6.83
C ILE A 775 -18.30 8.82 -5.37
N ARG A 776 -19.25 8.94 -4.44
CA ARG A 776 -18.96 9.20 -3.01
C ARG A 776 -19.83 8.34 -2.10
N PRO A 777 -19.37 7.96 -0.88
CA PRO A 777 -20.25 7.41 0.14
C PRO A 777 -21.42 8.35 0.44
N ASP A 778 -22.60 7.81 0.78
CA ASP A 778 -23.77 8.60 1.18
C ASP A 778 -23.84 8.66 2.71
N GLY A 779 -23.21 9.68 3.28
CA GLY A 779 -23.09 9.86 4.73
C GLY A 779 -22.20 8.79 5.38
N ASP A 780 -22.63 8.28 6.54
CA ASP A 780 -21.90 7.26 7.32
C ASP A 780 -22.33 5.81 6.98
N ILE A 781 -22.92 5.58 5.79
CA ILE A 781 -23.35 4.24 5.34
C ILE A 781 -22.16 3.53 4.69
N PRO A 782 -21.58 2.50 5.35
CA PRO A 782 -20.36 1.86 4.87
C PRO A 782 -20.60 0.93 3.67
N ALA A 783 -19.48 0.45 3.09
CA ALA A 783 -19.42 -0.53 2.02
C ALA A 783 -20.15 -0.11 0.72
N TYR A 784 -20.36 1.17 0.52
CA TYR A 784 -21.14 1.68 -0.62
C TYR A 784 -22.54 1.03 -0.73
N ARG A 785 -23.16 0.62 0.39
CA ARG A 785 -24.55 0.14 0.39
C ARG A 785 -25.52 1.21 -0.08
N SER A 786 -25.25 2.47 0.26
CA SER A 786 -25.82 3.67 -0.37
C SER A 786 -24.69 4.61 -0.72
N PHE A 787 -24.74 5.20 -1.91
CA PHE A 787 -23.70 6.11 -2.37
C PHE A 787 -24.30 7.24 -3.22
N LEU A 788 -23.55 8.32 -3.38
CA LEU A 788 -23.91 9.47 -4.16
C LEU A 788 -23.27 9.36 -5.56
N LEU A 789 -24.05 9.68 -6.59
CA LEU A 789 -23.58 9.94 -7.94
C LEU A 789 -23.80 11.42 -8.25
N ALA A 790 -22.74 12.21 -8.20
CA ALA A 790 -22.77 13.66 -8.39
C ALA A 790 -21.73 14.11 -9.43
N PRO A 791 -21.90 13.75 -10.72
CA PRO A 791 -20.92 14.03 -11.77
C PRO A 791 -20.80 15.53 -12.06
N ALA A 792 -19.58 16.02 -12.28
CA ALA A 792 -19.27 17.41 -12.63
C ALA A 792 -19.50 17.68 -14.13
N LEU A 793 -20.76 17.66 -14.54
CA LEU A 793 -21.16 17.80 -15.95
C LEU A 793 -20.98 19.21 -16.50
N ASP A 794 -20.69 20.20 -15.68
CA ASP A 794 -20.46 21.61 -16.00
C ASP A 794 -19.03 21.89 -16.48
N LEU A 795 -18.08 20.99 -16.25
CA LEU A 795 -16.70 21.12 -16.71
C LEU A 795 -16.57 20.94 -18.24
N ALA A 796 -15.58 21.57 -18.84
CA ALA A 796 -15.27 21.45 -20.27
C ALA A 796 -14.55 20.13 -20.60
N ILE A 797 -15.13 19.00 -20.15
CA ILE A 797 -14.67 17.65 -20.40
C ILE A 797 -15.72 16.95 -21.24
N ASP A 798 -15.36 16.50 -22.44
CA ASP A 798 -16.31 15.87 -23.38
C ASP A 798 -16.68 14.46 -22.97
N THR A 799 -15.72 13.68 -22.50
CA THR A 799 -15.95 12.31 -22.04
C THR A 799 -15.25 12.04 -20.72
N LEU A 800 -15.93 11.31 -19.85
CA LEU A 800 -15.33 10.75 -18.63
C LEU A 800 -15.91 9.37 -18.38
N SER A 801 -15.04 8.45 -17.95
CA SER A 801 -15.36 7.09 -17.54
C SER A 801 -14.64 6.80 -16.23
N CYS A 802 -15.39 6.38 -15.21
CA CYS A 802 -14.83 6.07 -13.90
C CYS A 802 -15.50 4.83 -13.31
N SER A 803 -14.70 3.98 -12.69
CA SER A 803 -15.18 2.84 -11.92
C SER A 803 -14.45 2.69 -10.60
N VAL A 804 -15.17 2.25 -9.58
CA VAL A 804 -14.66 1.93 -8.24
C VAL A 804 -15.14 0.53 -7.88
N GLU A 805 -14.24 -0.32 -7.40
CA GLU A 805 -14.62 -1.64 -6.93
C GLU A 805 -15.11 -1.55 -5.48
N SER A 806 -16.32 -2.02 -5.23
CA SER A 806 -16.90 -2.11 -3.89
C SER A 806 -17.05 -3.57 -3.46
N PRO A 807 -17.31 -3.86 -2.17
CA PRO A 807 -17.59 -5.22 -1.72
C PRO A 807 -18.82 -5.86 -2.38
N HIS A 808 -19.70 -5.05 -2.96
CA HIS A 808 -20.91 -5.51 -3.66
C HIS A 808 -20.72 -5.67 -5.17
N GLY A 809 -19.63 -5.15 -5.73
CA GLY A 809 -19.27 -5.15 -7.14
C GLY A 809 -18.86 -3.76 -7.63
N THR A 810 -18.67 -3.64 -8.95
CA THR A 810 -18.15 -2.44 -9.57
C THR A 810 -19.21 -1.33 -9.64
N ILE A 811 -18.91 -0.17 -9.07
CA ILE A 811 -19.66 1.08 -9.26
C ILE A 811 -19.10 1.75 -10.52
N PHE A 812 -19.97 2.24 -11.38
CA PHE A 812 -19.59 2.93 -12.60
C PHE A 812 -20.30 4.26 -12.73
N ALA A 813 -19.58 5.29 -13.15
CA ALA A 813 -20.10 6.60 -13.55
C ALA A 813 -19.34 7.07 -14.80
N GLY A 814 -20.06 7.43 -15.85
CA GLY A 814 -19.43 7.96 -17.05
C GLY A 814 -20.39 8.81 -17.87
N TRP A 815 -19.85 9.74 -18.64
CA TRP A 815 -20.64 10.55 -19.55
C TRP A 815 -19.93 10.82 -20.87
N LYS A 816 -20.76 11.19 -21.85
CA LYS A 816 -20.32 11.73 -23.14
C LYS A 816 -21.19 12.92 -23.49
N LYS A 817 -20.56 14.04 -23.85
CA LYS A 817 -21.21 15.24 -24.36
C LYS A 817 -21.25 15.23 -25.90
N ASP A 818 -22.37 15.74 -26.44
CA ASP A 818 -22.55 16.00 -27.85
C ASP A 818 -23.35 17.33 -27.97
N GLY A 819 -22.63 18.43 -28.21
CA GLY A 819 -23.18 19.77 -28.18
C GLY A 819 -23.78 20.14 -26.81
N ASP A 820 -25.07 20.44 -26.76
CA ASP A 820 -25.78 20.77 -25.52
C ASP A 820 -26.40 19.53 -24.82
N THR A 821 -26.07 18.36 -25.27
CA THR A 821 -26.63 17.11 -24.76
C THR A 821 -25.55 16.28 -24.07
N VAL A 822 -25.86 15.72 -22.90
CA VAL A 822 -24.99 14.77 -22.20
C VAL A 822 -25.72 13.44 -22.05
N THR A 823 -25.02 12.37 -22.44
CA THR A 823 -25.44 10.99 -22.13
C THR A 823 -24.66 10.54 -20.90
N PHE A 824 -25.35 10.25 -19.80
CA PHE A 824 -24.77 9.76 -18.56
C PHE A 824 -25.13 8.29 -18.35
N THR A 825 -24.14 7.47 -18.03
CA THR A 825 -24.31 6.06 -17.68
C THR A 825 -23.89 5.83 -16.24
N ALA A 826 -24.74 5.15 -15.45
CA ALA A 826 -24.44 4.70 -14.11
C ALA A 826 -24.52 3.17 -14.00
N GLY A 827 -23.57 2.55 -13.30
CA GLY A 827 -23.60 1.17 -12.87
C GLY A 827 -23.74 1.11 -11.36
N VAL A 828 -24.81 0.50 -10.88
CA VAL A 828 -25.12 0.34 -9.46
C VAL A 828 -25.02 -1.14 -9.12
N PRO A 829 -24.14 -1.57 -8.17
CA PRO A 829 -23.99 -2.96 -7.80
C PRO A 829 -25.28 -3.59 -7.26
N PHE A 830 -25.37 -4.91 -7.34
CA PHE A 830 -26.46 -5.68 -6.76
C PHE A 830 -26.62 -5.40 -5.26
N GLY A 831 -27.84 -5.20 -4.81
CA GLY A 831 -28.18 -4.96 -3.41
C GLY A 831 -27.83 -3.57 -2.87
N THR A 832 -27.34 -2.66 -3.72
CA THR A 832 -26.98 -1.29 -3.33
C THR A 832 -27.90 -0.26 -3.97
N THR A 833 -27.79 0.99 -3.50
CA THR A 833 -28.54 2.13 -4.04
C THR A 833 -27.62 3.32 -4.30
N ALA A 834 -27.92 4.08 -5.36
CA ALA A 834 -27.23 5.32 -5.65
C ALA A 834 -28.22 6.49 -5.68
N ARG A 835 -27.87 7.59 -5.01
CA ARG A 835 -28.63 8.84 -5.10
C ARG A 835 -28.01 9.74 -6.15
N LEU A 836 -28.78 10.11 -7.15
CA LEU A 836 -28.33 10.99 -8.22
C LEU A 836 -28.46 12.46 -7.78
N ARG A 837 -27.36 13.23 -7.90
CA ARG A 837 -27.33 14.67 -7.66
C ARG A 837 -26.64 15.36 -8.83
N LEU A 838 -27.34 16.22 -9.51
CA LEU A 838 -26.87 16.88 -10.72
C LEU A 838 -26.54 18.36 -10.47
N PRO A 839 -25.57 18.94 -11.22
CA PRO A 839 -25.26 20.37 -11.16
C PRO A 839 -26.47 21.21 -11.57
N ALA A 840 -26.55 22.45 -11.08
CA ALA A 840 -27.67 23.36 -11.30
C ALA A 840 -27.99 23.67 -12.78
N GLY A 841 -27.00 23.58 -13.67
CA GLY A 841 -27.15 23.80 -15.11
C GLY A 841 -27.73 22.62 -15.90
N VAL A 842 -28.00 21.48 -15.26
CA VAL A 842 -28.56 20.29 -15.95
C VAL A 842 -30.05 20.21 -15.72
N GLN A 843 -30.84 20.26 -16.79
CA GLN A 843 -32.28 20.08 -16.74
C GLN A 843 -32.65 18.60 -16.79
N ALA A 844 -32.89 18.00 -15.62
CA ALA A 844 -33.19 16.59 -15.50
C ALA A 844 -34.26 16.31 -14.43
N PRO A 845 -35.35 15.63 -14.78
CA PRO A 845 -36.38 15.23 -13.83
C PRO A 845 -35.87 14.18 -12.81
N GLU A 846 -34.81 13.50 -13.12
CA GLU A 846 -34.20 12.47 -12.28
C GLU A 846 -33.26 13.02 -11.18
N ASN A 847 -33.05 14.33 -11.09
CA ASN A 847 -32.26 14.92 -10.01
C ASN A 847 -32.89 14.58 -8.65
N GLY A 848 -32.08 13.96 -7.75
CA GLY A 848 -32.56 13.44 -6.47
C GLY A 848 -33.12 12.01 -6.52
N ALA A 849 -33.21 11.38 -7.70
CA ALA A 849 -33.68 10.01 -7.84
C ALA A 849 -32.73 9.01 -7.10
N VAL A 850 -33.34 7.94 -6.56
CA VAL A 850 -32.62 6.79 -5.99
C VAL A 850 -32.62 5.67 -7.03
N LEU A 851 -31.43 5.29 -7.49
CA LEU A 851 -31.19 4.23 -8.45
C LEU A 851 -30.91 2.92 -7.71
N GLY A 852 -31.63 1.86 -8.02
CA GLY A 852 -31.32 0.52 -7.51
C GLY A 852 -30.30 -0.21 -8.39
N GLY A 853 -29.86 -1.40 -7.96
CA GLY A 853 -28.86 -2.21 -8.67
C GLY A 853 -29.21 -2.41 -10.14
N GLY A 854 -28.20 -2.27 -11.02
CA GLY A 854 -28.30 -2.41 -12.47
C GLY A 854 -27.62 -1.27 -13.24
N ARG A 855 -27.69 -1.34 -14.57
CA ARG A 855 -27.21 -0.27 -15.45
C ARG A 855 -28.35 0.73 -15.72
N HIS A 856 -28.02 2.02 -15.60
CA HIS A 856 -28.92 3.14 -15.88
C HIS A 856 -28.27 4.03 -16.94
N GLU A 857 -29.08 4.57 -17.83
CA GLU A 857 -28.62 5.50 -18.86
C GLU A 857 -29.61 6.65 -18.97
N PHE A 858 -29.10 7.86 -19.03
CA PHE A 858 -29.87 9.10 -19.06
C PHE A 858 -29.32 10.02 -20.14
N CYS A 859 -30.19 10.82 -20.73
CA CYS A 859 -29.82 11.81 -21.71
C CYS A 859 -30.47 13.16 -21.32
N TRP A 860 -29.60 14.16 -21.04
CA TRP A 860 -30.05 15.46 -20.53
C TRP A 860 -29.55 16.61 -21.39
N LYS A 861 -30.23 17.74 -21.27
CA LYS A 861 -29.76 19.03 -21.79
C LYS A 861 -28.93 19.75 -20.73
N ILE A 862 -27.82 20.29 -21.15
CA ILE A 862 -26.95 21.15 -20.34
C ILE A 862 -27.18 22.59 -20.80
N ALA A 863 -27.48 23.52 -19.87
CA ALA A 863 -27.48 24.92 -20.21
C ALA A 863 -26.06 25.32 -20.65
N GLN A 864 -25.92 25.92 -21.82
CA GLN A 864 -24.62 26.47 -22.23
C GLN A 864 -24.18 27.47 -21.17
N SER A 865 -23.04 27.27 -20.58
CA SER A 865 -22.37 28.27 -19.75
C SER A 865 -22.18 29.49 -20.63
N ALA A 866 -22.78 30.63 -20.24
CA ALA A 866 -22.42 31.91 -20.83
C ALA A 866 -20.90 32.08 -20.63
N GLY A 867 -20.12 32.09 -21.72
CA GLY A 867 -18.66 32.08 -21.77
C GLY A 867 -17.99 33.24 -21.04
#